data_dc71055e72e913be5559ede37b6ec1ab
#
_entry.id   dc71055e72e913be5559ede37b6ec1ab
#
_cell.length_a   1.000
_cell.length_b   1.000
_cell.length_c   1.000
_cell.angle_alpha   90.00
_cell.angle_beta   90.00
_cell.angle_gamma   90.00
#
_symmetry.space_group_name_H-M   'P 1'
#
loop_
_entity.id
_entity.type
_entity.pdbx_description
1 polymer ?
#
loop_
_entity_poly.entity_id
_entity_poly.type
_entity_poly.pdbx_seq_one_letter_code
_entity_poly.pdbx_strand_id
1 'polypeptide(L)'
;MEKNLVIVESPAKAGTIQKFLGEGYVVKPSFGHIRDLQDKKLSVDVDHNFTPEYVIPADKKKVVSELKKLAAGAETVWLASDEDREGEAISWHLYETLGLKKESTRRIVFHEITKNAILNAIENPRDIDMNLVDAQQARRVLDRLVGFELSPILWRKIQPKLSAGRVQSVALRLVVDREREILGFKREPYYRTTAVFHPESTAAGVKVNAVLDTRFNGIDEARKFLEDSADAVFHISSIEKKEGTRTPAAPFTTSTLQQEASRKLRFSVSQTMRIAQGLYERGLITYMRTDSTNLSGLALNTSKKFIEENYGESYSKTRQYKTHSKGAQEAHEAIRPTYIDNVEIDGTPQEQRLYSLIWKRTIASQMADARILKTDIKIASDKRNEKFAVQANQVKFDGFLKVYLEGTDDQQDEEEVILPELHEGDVMKPISFASDCKFTTPPARYSEATLVKKLEELGIGRPATYAQTITTLTTGRGYIIKGDKEGEGIPVTCLAMKNGKITEAVKTETVGAEKSKLLPQEIGMIVTDYLVKNFHTILGYDFTANVEKDFDQIADGKLVWNNVIGQFYTPFHKKVEEVLNDKEYSHVSRDLGNDPTDGEPIVAKFGQYGPYIQKGEGDKRQYAHLAPGQLIESITLVDAIKLFLLPKTVGQYNGIDIIATKGRFGPYLKYGDKNVSLPRGKDPLTVTLDECIAVIEANAEKANANTVLADYTESGIQVIDGRYGPYLKQDGKNYKIPKGTDVAALTEEKCKEIIEASEPTKRTARRKFTKK
;
A
#
# COMPACT_ATOMS: atom_id res chain seq x y z
N MET A 1 -1.34 49.54 -1.58
CA MET A 1 -1.19 48.49 -2.61
C MET A 1 -0.20 47.51 -2.05
N GLU A 2 -0.59 46.23 -2.08
CA GLU A 2 0.27 45.17 -1.63
C GLU A 2 1.41 44.96 -2.65
N LYS A 3 2.66 45.15 -2.20
CA LYS A 3 3.79 45.18 -3.11
C LYS A 3 4.22 43.85 -3.66
N ASN A 4 3.96 42.74 -2.91
CA ASN A 4 4.42 41.40 -3.23
C ASN A 4 3.29 40.38 -3.24
N LEU A 5 3.13 39.69 -4.36
CA LEU A 5 2.23 38.55 -4.47
C LEU A 5 3.04 37.25 -4.44
N VAL A 6 2.80 36.37 -3.48
CA VAL A 6 3.40 35.02 -3.41
C VAL A 6 2.36 33.98 -3.83
N ILE A 7 2.67 33.19 -4.85
CA ILE A 7 1.77 32.13 -5.33
C ILE A 7 2.33 30.77 -4.93
N VAL A 8 1.55 30.01 -4.17
CA VAL A 8 1.85 28.65 -3.71
C VAL A 8 0.84 27.64 -4.25
N GLU A 9 1.05 26.36 -4.05
CA GLU A 9 0.19 25.30 -4.61
C GLU A 9 -1.09 25.08 -3.81
N SER A 10 -1.05 25.23 -2.47
CA SER A 10 -2.17 24.84 -1.60
C SER A 10 -2.57 25.94 -0.62
N PRO A 11 -3.86 25.94 -0.17
CA PRO A 11 -4.33 26.87 0.86
C PRO A 11 -3.61 26.72 2.20
N ALA A 12 -3.21 25.50 2.56
CA ALA A 12 -2.50 25.23 3.81
C ALA A 12 -1.12 25.90 3.81
N LYS A 13 -0.35 25.74 2.72
CA LYS A 13 0.92 26.45 2.54
C LYS A 13 0.72 27.97 2.57
N ALA A 14 -0.32 28.49 1.88
CA ALA A 14 -0.59 29.91 1.88
C ALA A 14 -0.81 30.45 3.29
N GLY A 15 -1.59 29.76 4.12
CA GLY A 15 -1.81 30.17 5.50
C GLY A 15 -0.55 30.12 6.39
N THR A 16 0.31 29.12 6.18
CA THR A 16 1.56 28.99 6.94
C THR A 16 2.59 30.06 6.53
N ILE A 17 2.80 30.25 5.23
CA ILE A 17 3.80 31.18 4.69
C ILE A 17 3.38 32.64 4.93
N GLN A 18 2.09 32.97 4.83
CA GLN A 18 1.57 34.30 5.13
C GLN A 18 1.96 34.79 6.54
N LYS A 19 1.92 33.87 7.54
CA LYS A 19 2.30 34.18 8.92
C LYS A 19 3.77 34.52 9.07
N PHE A 20 4.64 34.00 8.20
CA PHE A 20 6.08 34.23 8.24
C PHE A 20 6.49 35.52 7.51
N LEU A 21 5.80 35.88 6.44
CA LEU A 21 6.17 37.03 5.58
C LEU A 21 5.59 38.37 6.05
N GLY A 22 4.47 38.35 6.82
CA GLY A 22 3.87 39.58 7.37
C GLY A 22 3.13 40.45 6.34
N GLU A 23 2.95 41.75 6.65
CA GLU A 23 2.02 42.67 5.94
C GLU A 23 2.50 43.12 4.55
N GLY A 24 3.77 42.98 4.20
CA GLY A 24 4.29 43.35 2.88
C GLY A 24 3.97 42.36 1.74
N TYR A 25 3.40 41.24 2.08
CA TYR A 25 3.16 40.09 1.17
C TYR A 25 1.72 39.60 1.22
N VAL A 26 1.19 39.27 0.06
CA VAL A 26 -0.08 38.53 -0.08
C VAL A 26 0.21 37.15 -0.60
N VAL A 27 -0.12 36.11 0.16
CA VAL A 27 0.10 34.72 -0.23
C VAL A 27 -1.22 34.10 -0.71
N LYS A 28 -1.23 33.57 -1.95
CA LYS A 28 -2.41 32.98 -2.59
C LYS A 28 -2.13 31.59 -3.14
N PRO A 29 -3.10 30.65 -3.04
CA PRO A 29 -2.93 29.32 -3.62
C PRO A 29 -3.38 29.28 -5.09
N SER A 30 -2.65 28.50 -5.91
CA SER A 30 -3.06 28.11 -7.26
C SER A 30 -3.95 26.87 -7.30
N PHE A 31 -4.02 26.13 -6.20
CA PHE A 31 -4.68 24.81 -6.10
C PHE A 31 -4.07 23.77 -7.06
N GLY A 32 -2.75 23.76 -7.18
CA GLY A 32 -1.98 22.91 -8.09
C GLY A 32 -1.88 23.47 -9.50
N HIS A 33 -1.82 22.60 -10.51
CA HIS A 33 -1.75 23.00 -11.93
C HIS A 33 -2.98 23.83 -12.34
N ILE A 34 -2.75 24.94 -13.02
CA ILE A 34 -3.79 25.83 -13.56
C ILE A 34 -4.12 25.60 -15.03
N ARG A 35 -3.28 24.86 -15.74
CA ARG A 35 -3.52 24.38 -17.11
C ARG A 35 -3.02 22.94 -17.27
N ASP A 36 -3.64 22.20 -18.16
CA ASP A 36 -3.28 20.80 -18.50
C ASP A 36 -3.68 20.48 -19.93
N LEU A 37 -3.25 19.32 -20.44
CA LEU A 37 -3.72 18.75 -21.70
C LEU A 37 -5.21 18.40 -21.61
N GLN A 38 -5.98 18.53 -22.70
CA GLN A 38 -7.41 18.21 -22.68
C GLN A 38 -7.65 16.72 -22.38
N ASP A 39 -8.66 16.41 -21.56
CA ASP A 39 -8.92 15.04 -21.13
C ASP A 39 -9.28 14.07 -22.26
N LYS A 40 -10.01 14.55 -23.27
CA LYS A 40 -10.57 13.71 -24.33
C LYS A 40 -9.84 13.78 -25.65
N LYS A 41 -8.78 14.55 -25.75
CA LYS A 41 -7.94 14.71 -26.95
C LYS A 41 -6.51 14.35 -26.65
N LEU A 42 -5.78 13.98 -27.68
CA LEU A 42 -4.34 13.75 -27.56
C LEU A 42 -3.63 15.01 -27.04
N SER A 43 -3.99 16.17 -27.60
CA SER A 43 -3.45 17.51 -27.26
C SER A 43 -1.93 17.57 -27.31
N VAL A 44 -1.34 16.83 -28.23
CA VAL A 44 0.08 16.83 -28.55
C VAL A 44 0.18 16.83 -30.06
N ASP A 45 0.84 17.83 -30.63
CA ASP A 45 1.09 17.92 -32.07
C ASP A 45 2.32 17.05 -32.42
N VAL A 46 2.06 15.84 -32.90
CA VAL A 46 3.08 14.84 -33.20
C VAL A 46 3.89 15.19 -34.42
N ASP A 47 3.36 16.03 -35.35
CA ASP A 47 4.00 16.44 -36.57
C ASP A 47 4.91 17.66 -36.39
N HIS A 48 4.68 18.46 -35.34
CA HIS A 48 5.47 19.65 -35.04
C HIS A 48 6.14 19.56 -33.64
N ASN A 49 7.17 18.74 -33.56
CA ASN A 49 8.05 18.61 -32.40
C ASN A 49 7.35 18.19 -31.10
N PHE A 50 6.23 17.46 -31.16
CA PHE A 50 5.48 17.00 -30.00
C PHE A 50 4.97 18.13 -29.11
N THR A 51 4.70 19.30 -29.67
CA THR A 51 4.26 20.49 -28.94
C THR A 51 2.94 20.23 -28.23
N PRO A 52 2.88 20.38 -26.87
CA PRO A 52 1.66 20.15 -26.12
C PRO A 52 0.70 21.33 -26.20
N GLU A 53 -0.59 21.04 -26.40
CA GLU A 53 -1.68 22.02 -26.37
C GLU A 53 -2.30 22.11 -25.00
N TYR A 54 -1.84 23.06 -24.19
CA TYR A 54 -2.36 23.26 -22.85
C TYR A 54 -3.64 24.13 -22.84
N VAL A 55 -4.59 23.75 -22.01
CA VAL A 55 -5.85 24.49 -21.76
C VAL A 55 -6.04 24.74 -20.28
N ILE A 56 -6.79 25.79 -19.94
CA ILE A 56 -7.20 26.07 -18.56
C ILE A 56 -8.49 25.27 -18.30
N PRO A 57 -8.47 24.28 -17.37
CA PRO A 57 -9.67 23.53 -16.98
C PRO A 57 -10.78 24.47 -16.48
N ALA A 58 -12.05 24.05 -16.66
CA ALA A 58 -13.18 24.90 -16.34
C ALA A 58 -13.25 25.31 -14.85
N ASP A 59 -12.88 24.40 -13.96
CA ASP A 59 -12.79 24.60 -12.50
C ASP A 59 -11.67 25.57 -12.09
N LYS A 60 -10.64 25.76 -12.93
CA LYS A 60 -9.51 26.65 -12.67
C LYS A 60 -9.71 28.09 -13.18
N LYS A 61 -10.68 28.35 -14.05
CA LYS A 61 -10.90 29.69 -14.66
C LYS A 61 -11.06 30.79 -13.61
N LYS A 62 -11.78 30.52 -12.51
CA LYS A 62 -11.99 31.51 -11.43
C LYS A 62 -10.69 31.85 -10.73
N VAL A 63 -9.90 30.84 -10.36
CA VAL A 63 -8.59 31.01 -9.69
C VAL A 63 -7.64 31.79 -10.59
N VAL A 64 -7.54 31.42 -11.87
CA VAL A 64 -6.69 32.14 -12.84
C VAL A 64 -7.12 33.60 -12.97
N SER A 65 -8.43 33.88 -13.04
CA SER A 65 -8.94 35.27 -13.11
C SER A 65 -8.58 36.09 -11.87
N GLU A 66 -8.69 35.50 -10.68
CA GLU A 66 -8.30 36.14 -9.41
C GLU A 66 -6.79 36.41 -9.37
N LEU A 67 -5.97 35.41 -9.68
CA LEU A 67 -4.51 35.55 -9.68
C LEU A 67 -4.04 36.59 -10.71
N LYS A 68 -4.66 36.67 -11.91
CA LYS A 68 -4.36 37.71 -12.92
C LYS A 68 -4.59 39.12 -12.37
N LYS A 69 -5.71 39.35 -11.67
CA LYS A 69 -6.02 40.66 -11.09
C LYS A 69 -4.98 41.06 -10.02
N LEU A 70 -4.61 40.11 -9.16
CA LEU A 70 -3.63 40.34 -8.10
C LEU A 70 -2.23 40.57 -8.68
N ALA A 71 -1.80 39.78 -9.66
CA ALA A 71 -0.52 39.91 -10.34
C ALA A 71 -0.37 41.27 -11.06
N ALA A 72 -1.45 41.75 -11.68
CA ALA A 72 -1.47 43.06 -12.35
C ALA A 72 -1.29 44.25 -11.36
N GLY A 73 -1.65 44.10 -10.09
CA GLY A 73 -1.49 45.10 -9.04
C GLY A 73 -0.24 44.94 -8.20
N ALA A 74 0.55 43.87 -8.35
CA ALA A 74 1.74 43.59 -7.59
C ALA A 74 2.99 44.17 -8.26
N GLU A 75 3.94 44.68 -7.46
CA GLU A 75 5.27 45.11 -7.95
C GLU A 75 6.14 43.88 -8.27
N THR A 76 6.06 42.86 -7.44
CA THR A 76 6.81 41.60 -7.62
C THR A 76 5.86 40.38 -7.41
N VAL A 77 5.96 39.40 -8.30
CA VAL A 77 5.28 38.11 -8.18
C VAL A 77 6.30 37.02 -7.86
N TRP A 78 6.08 36.35 -6.74
CA TRP A 78 6.92 35.29 -6.24
C TRP A 78 6.24 33.93 -6.52
N LEU A 79 6.89 33.07 -7.27
CA LEU A 79 6.44 31.71 -7.56
C LEU A 79 7.09 30.76 -6.55
N ALA A 80 6.30 30.22 -5.64
CA ALA A 80 6.74 29.49 -4.45
C ALA A 80 6.15 28.06 -4.41
N SER A 81 6.12 27.39 -5.56
CA SER A 81 5.76 25.97 -5.66
C SER A 81 6.89 25.06 -5.15
N ASP A 82 6.57 23.77 -4.93
CA ASP A 82 7.53 22.77 -4.42
C ASP A 82 8.80 22.70 -5.28
N GLU A 83 9.86 22.21 -4.69
CA GLU A 83 11.16 22.03 -5.34
C GLU A 83 11.27 20.66 -6.02
N ASP A 84 10.29 20.35 -6.83
CA ASP A 84 10.34 19.20 -7.73
C ASP A 84 9.94 19.60 -9.16
N ARG A 85 10.03 18.67 -10.12
CA ARG A 85 9.67 18.92 -11.53
C ARG A 85 8.23 19.38 -11.69
N GLU A 86 7.32 18.85 -10.85
CA GLU A 86 5.89 19.24 -10.89
C GLU A 86 5.70 20.67 -10.41
N GLY A 87 6.36 21.06 -9.32
CA GLY A 87 6.33 22.43 -8.81
C GLY A 87 6.97 23.44 -9.79
N GLU A 88 8.05 23.04 -10.47
CA GLU A 88 8.69 23.89 -11.49
C GLU A 88 7.75 24.09 -12.69
N ALA A 89 7.08 23.04 -13.15
CA ALA A 89 6.06 23.11 -14.21
C ALA A 89 4.86 23.97 -13.79
N ILE A 90 4.41 23.88 -12.52
CA ILE A 90 3.34 24.75 -11.99
C ILE A 90 3.77 26.22 -12.05
N SER A 91 4.99 26.54 -11.62
CA SER A 91 5.55 27.88 -11.70
C SER A 91 5.60 28.40 -13.15
N TRP A 92 6.07 27.58 -14.07
CA TRP A 92 6.09 27.94 -15.50
C TRP A 92 4.68 28.12 -16.07
N HIS A 93 3.75 27.25 -15.73
CA HIS A 93 2.35 27.40 -16.15
C HIS A 93 1.70 28.69 -15.62
N LEU A 94 2.03 29.09 -14.38
CA LEU A 94 1.61 30.37 -13.80
C LEU A 94 2.24 31.53 -14.55
N TYR A 95 3.56 31.49 -14.78
CA TYR A 95 4.28 32.52 -15.51
C TYR A 95 3.64 32.82 -16.88
N GLU A 96 3.47 31.79 -17.69
CA GLU A 96 2.86 31.86 -19.02
C GLU A 96 1.38 32.32 -18.98
N THR A 97 0.57 31.66 -18.13
CA THR A 97 -0.88 31.89 -18.11
C THR A 97 -1.25 33.26 -17.59
N LEU A 98 -0.52 33.75 -16.59
CA LEU A 98 -0.77 35.10 -16.01
C LEU A 98 -0.12 36.21 -16.85
N GLY A 99 0.74 35.90 -17.81
CA GLY A 99 1.48 36.87 -18.63
C GLY A 99 2.48 37.65 -17.81
N LEU A 100 3.21 36.99 -16.92
CA LEU A 100 4.17 37.65 -16.02
C LEU A 100 5.40 38.14 -16.80
N LYS A 101 6.03 39.19 -16.29
CA LYS A 101 7.26 39.73 -16.87
C LYS A 101 8.47 39.23 -16.06
N LYS A 102 9.58 38.95 -16.76
CA LYS A 102 10.78 38.41 -16.14
C LYS A 102 11.35 39.34 -15.08
N GLU A 103 11.30 40.66 -15.31
CA GLU A 103 11.85 41.70 -14.43
C GLU A 103 11.17 41.73 -13.06
N SER A 104 9.85 41.43 -13.03
CA SER A 104 9.02 41.46 -11.83
C SER A 104 8.62 40.07 -11.29
N THR A 105 9.18 39.00 -11.85
CA THR A 105 8.90 37.65 -11.39
C THR A 105 10.13 37.02 -10.73
N ARG A 106 9.93 36.34 -9.62
CA ARG A 106 10.97 35.64 -8.87
C ARG A 106 10.50 34.22 -8.55
N ARG A 107 11.37 33.23 -8.71
CA ARG A 107 11.16 31.84 -8.28
C ARG A 107 11.89 31.63 -6.95
N ILE A 108 11.20 31.11 -5.94
CA ILE A 108 11.79 30.69 -4.67
C ILE A 108 11.53 29.22 -4.42
N VAL A 109 12.50 28.54 -3.84
CA VAL A 109 12.47 27.13 -3.50
C VAL A 109 12.90 26.91 -2.06
N PHE A 110 12.31 25.92 -1.41
CA PHE A 110 12.60 25.58 -0.02
C PHE A 110 12.26 24.11 0.26
N HIS A 111 13.12 23.45 1.04
CA HIS A 111 12.93 22.03 1.42
C HIS A 111 12.01 21.86 2.64
N GLU A 112 11.76 22.95 3.39
CA GLU A 112 10.92 22.97 4.57
C GLU A 112 10.17 24.29 4.70
N ILE A 113 8.98 24.26 5.29
CA ILE A 113 8.17 25.46 5.50
C ILE A 113 8.41 25.98 6.92
N THR A 114 9.61 26.55 7.14
CA THR A 114 9.99 27.25 8.37
C THR A 114 10.20 28.73 8.09
N LYS A 115 10.12 29.59 9.14
CA LYS A 115 10.32 31.00 8.96
C LYS A 115 11.69 31.32 8.34
N ASN A 116 12.74 30.67 8.85
CA ASN A 116 14.10 30.90 8.37
C ASN A 116 14.28 30.44 6.91
N ALA A 117 13.77 29.26 6.55
CA ALA A 117 13.87 28.78 5.17
C ALA A 117 13.13 29.69 4.19
N ILE A 118 11.94 30.17 4.55
CA ILE A 118 11.15 31.07 3.70
C ILE A 118 11.83 32.44 3.54
N LEU A 119 12.33 33.02 4.62
CA LEU A 119 13.06 34.31 4.54
C LEU A 119 14.34 34.18 3.72
N ASN A 120 15.11 33.11 3.94
CA ASN A 120 16.31 32.85 3.14
C ASN A 120 15.97 32.63 1.64
N ALA A 121 14.85 31.97 1.33
CA ALA A 121 14.42 31.80 -0.06
C ALA A 121 14.01 33.14 -0.71
N ILE A 122 13.40 34.06 0.03
CA ILE A 122 13.08 35.41 -0.45
C ILE A 122 14.36 36.22 -0.72
N GLU A 123 15.38 36.06 0.11
CA GLU A 123 16.68 36.74 -0.07
C GLU A 123 17.50 36.16 -1.23
N ASN A 124 17.28 34.90 -1.58
CA ASN A 124 18.03 34.16 -2.62
C ASN A 124 17.10 33.60 -3.71
N PRO A 125 16.38 34.47 -4.46
CA PRO A 125 15.52 34.02 -5.55
C PRO A 125 16.34 33.55 -6.76
N ARG A 126 15.72 32.66 -7.58
CA ARG A 126 16.27 32.26 -8.87
C ARG A 126 15.27 32.47 -10.02
N ASP A 127 15.67 32.18 -11.23
CA ASP A 127 14.78 32.06 -12.37
C ASP A 127 14.10 30.66 -12.36
N ILE A 128 13.05 30.50 -13.17
CA ILE A 128 12.45 29.19 -13.46
C ILE A 128 13.48 28.33 -14.19
N ASP A 129 13.69 27.11 -13.72
CA ASP A 129 14.57 26.14 -14.35
C ASP A 129 13.84 25.44 -15.51
N MET A 130 14.13 25.86 -16.74
CA MET A 130 13.48 25.31 -17.93
C MET A 130 13.87 23.86 -18.20
N ASN A 131 15.00 23.37 -17.72
CA ASN A 131 15.37 21.95 -17.86
C ASN A 131 14.46 21.06 -17.01
N LEU A 132 14.12 21.50 -15.80
CA LEU A 132 13.14 20.81 -14.96
C LEU A 132 11.72 20.84 -15.57
N VAL A 133 11.33 21.98 -16.16
CA VAL A 133 10.07 22.13 -16.90
C VAL A 133 10.03 21.14 -18.07
N ASP A 134 11.09 21.11 -18.86
CA ASP A 134 11.19 20.21 -20.03
C ASP A 134 11.18 18.73 -19.63
N ALA A 135 11.79 18.37 -18.52
CA ALA A 135 11.75 17.01 -18.00
C ALA A 135 10.32 16.60 -17.55
N GLN A 136 9.58 17.51 -16.92
CA GLN A 136 8.17 17.28 -16.56
C GLN A 136 7.31 17.21 -17.83
N GLN A 137 7.51 18.12 -18.78
CA GLN A 137 6.79 18.15 -20.04
C GLN A 137 7.02 16.88 -20.87
N ALA A 138 8.27 16.44 -20.97
CA ALA A 138 8.63 15.17 -21.62
C ALA A 138 7.84 14.00 -21.02
N ARG A 139 7.82 13.90 -19.70
CA ARG A 139 7.07 12.88 -18.99
C ARG A 139 5.57 12.98 -19.29
N ARG A 140 4.99 14.18 -19.20
CA ARG A 140 3.56 14.42 -19.42
C ARG A 140 3.15 14.04 -20.85
N VAL A 141 3.95 14.43 -21.84
CA VAL A 141 3.74 14.13 -23.25
C VAL A 141 3.87 12.63 -23.51
N LEU A 142 4.94 11.98 -23.02
CA LEU A 142 5.14 10.55 -23.21
C LEU A 142 4.01 9.72 -22.61
N ASP A 143 3.65 9.98 -21.37
CA ASP A 143 2.56 9.26 -20.69
C ASP A 143 1.21 9.50 -21.38
N ARG A 144 0.99 10.68 -21.99
CA ARG A 144 -0.17 11.00 -22.83
C ARG A 144 -0.18 10.17 -24.10
N LEU A 145 0.91 10.15 -24.86
CA LEU A 145 1.05 9.38 -26.09
C LEU A 145 0.80 7.88 -25.84
N VAL A 146 1.49 7.29 -24.88
CA VAL A 146 1.34 5.88 -24.53
C VAL A 146 -0.10 5.56 -24.12
N GLY A 147 -0.68 6.38 -23.25
CA GLY A 147 -2.04 6.14 -22.73
C GLY A 147 -3.12 6.25 -23.80
N PHE A 148 -3.02 7.24 -24.69
CA PHE A 148 -3.99 7.49 -25.75
C PHE A 148 -3.91 6.48 -26.90
N GLU A 149 -2.75 5.88 -27.16
CA GLU A 149 -2.60 4.87 -28.19
C GLU A 149 -2.88 3.45 -27.70
N LEU A 150 -2.41 3.08 -26.52
CA LEU A 150 -2.62 1.72 -25.99
C LEU A 150 -4.05 1.48 -25.49
N SER A 151 -4.68 2.47 -24.85
CA SER A 151 -5.99 2.25 -24.26
C SER A 151 -7.09 1.93 -25.31
N PRO A 152 -7.18 2.60 -26.46
CA PRO A 152 -8.11 2.23 -27.52
C PRO A 152 -7.88 0.82 -28.10
N ILE A 153 -6.61 0.35 -28.13
CA ILE A 153 -6.30 -1.02 -28.53
C ILE A 153 -6.95 -2.00 -27.56
N LEU A 154 -6.77 -1.78 -26.24
CA LEU A 154 -7.40 -2.63 -25.22
C LEU A 154 -8.93 -2.62 -25.34
N TRP A 155 -9.53 -1.45 -25.65
CA TRP A 155 -10.99 -1.36 -25.82
C TRP A 155 -11.48 -2.18 -27.01
N ARG A 156 -10.73 -2.17 -28.10
CA ARG A 156 -11.09 -2.90 -29.33
C ARG A 156 -10.83 -4.41 -29.19
N LYS A 157 -9.73 -4.78 -28.55
CA LYS A 157 -9.22 -6.15 -28.54
C LYS A 157 -9.64 -6.98 -27.33
N ILE A 158 -9.98 -6.35 -26.23
CA ILE A 158 -10.35 -7.01 -24.95
C ILE A 158 -11.74 -6.54 -24.51
N GLN A 159 -11.84 -5.35 -23.91
CA GLN A 159 -13.12 -4.76 -23.50
C GLN A 159 -13.02 -3.24 -23.28
N PRO A 160 -14.17 -2.50 -23.39
CA PRO A 160 -14.20 -1.06 -23.16
C PRO A 160 -13.75 -0.65 -21.74
N LYS A 161 -13.28 0.61 -21.62
CA LYS A 161 -12.86 1.27 -20.36
C LYS A 161 -11.57 0.76 -19.73
N LEU A 162 -10.85 -0.15 -20.34
CA LEU A 162 -9.49 -0.51 -19.92
C LEU A 162 -8.52 0.65 -20.20
N SER A 163 -7.41 0.68 -19.51
CA SER A 163 -6.33 1.63 -19.82
C SER A 163 -4.97 1.01 -19.62
N ALA A 164 -4.04 1.47 -20.41
CA ALA A 164 -2.62 1.18 -20.27
C ALA A 164 -1.85 2.47 -20.04
N GLY A 165 -0.68 2.34 -19.44
CA GLY A 165 0.28 3.42 -19.26
C GLY A 165 1.64 2.86 -18.90
N ARG A 166 2.67 3.59 -19.20
CA ARG A 166 4.06 3.14 -19.11
C ARG A 166 4.42 2.53 -17.74
N VAL A 167 4.23 3.27 -16.66
CA VAL A 167 4.58 2.81 -15.30
C VAL A 167 3.54 1.82 -14.77
N GLN A 168 2.25 2.12 -14.95
CA GLN A 168 1.18 1.28 -14.39
C GLN A 168 1.15 -0.14 -14.99
N SER A 169 1.39 -0.27 -16.30
CA SER A 169 1.34 -1.58 -16.96
C SER A 169 2.52 -2.46 -16.57
N VAL A 170 3.69 -1.86 -16.36
CA VAL A 170 4.88 -2.57 -15.88
C VAL A 170 4.73 -2.96 -14.40
N ALA A 171 4.15 -2.09 -13.57
CA ALA A 171 3.83 -2.43 -12.19
C ALA A 171 2.79 -3.56 -12.08
N LEU A 172 1.78 -3.57 -12.99
CA LEU A 172 0.83 -4.67 -13.08
C LEU A 172 1.53 -5.98 -13.47
N ARG A 173 2.44 -5.94 -14.46
CA ARG A 173 3.23 -7.08 -14.89
C ARG A 173 4.03 -7.70 -13.74
N LEU A 174 4.67 -6.89 -12.88
CA LEU A 174 5.37 -7.41 -11.69
C LEU A 174 4.46 -8.26 -10.79
N VAL A 175 3.22 -7.81 -10.58
CA VAL A 175 2.26 -8.55 -9.75
C VAL A 175 1.79 -9.82 -10.45
N VAL A 176 1.58 -9.78 -11.77
CA VAL A 176 1.17 -10.94 -12.58
C VAL A 176 2.30 -11.98 -12.67
N ASP A 177 3.53 -11.56 -12.95
CA ASP A 177 4.69 -12.44 -13.02
C ASP A 177 4.92 -13.15 -11.66
N ARG A 178 4.75 -12.43 -10.54
CA ARG A 178 4.82 -13.00 -9.19
C ARG A 178 3.71 -14.03 -8.95
N GLU A 179 2.50 -13.77 -9.38
CA GLU A 179 1.40 -14.74 -9.23
C GLU A 179 1.70 -16.03 -10.01
N ARG A 180 2.23 -15.91 -11.23
CA ARG A 180 2.62 -17.07 -12.04
C ARG A 180 3.79 -17.86 -11.45
N GLU A 181 4.77 -17.16 -10.88
CA GLU A 181 5.86 -17.79 -10.14
C GLU A 181 5.31 -18.63 -8.96
N ILE A 182 4.32 -18.11 -8.24
CA ILE A 182 3.66 -18.82 -7.13
C ILE A 182 2.84 -20.00 -7.64
N LEU A 183 2.06 -19.82 -8.72
CA LEU A 183 1.22 -20.89 -9.29
C LEU A 183 2.06 -22.03 -9.89
N GLY A 184 3.22 -21.71 -10.44
CA GLY A 184 4.17 -22.69 -10.99
C GLY A 184 5.04 -23.37 -9.94
N PHE A 185 5.03 -22.90 -8.69
CA PHE A 185 5.90 -23.42 -7.64
C PHE A 185 5.44 -24.79 -7.14
N LYS A 186 6.35 -25.76 -7.20
CA LYS A 186 6.13 -27.12 -6.66
C LYS A 186 6.55 -27.13 -5.19
N ARG A 187 5.59 -27.35 -4.31
CA ARG A 187 5.83 -27.51 -2.88
C ARG A 187 6.36 -28.89 -2.59
N GLU A 188 7.44 -28.97 -1.82
CA GLU A 188 8.05 -30.22 -1.38
C GLU A 188 7.94 -30.31 0.14
N PRO A 189 7.47 -31.46 0.68
CA PRO A 189 7.45 -31.68 2.13
C PRO A 189 8.87 -31.93 2.64
N TYR A 190 9.13 -31.48 3.85
CA TYR A 190 10.33 -31.81 4.60
C TYR A 190 10.04 -31.85 6.10
N TYR A 191 10.86 -32.57 6.85
CA TYR A 191 10.75 -32.66 8.29
C TYR A 191 11.78 -31.78 8.96
N ARG A 192 11.29 -30.86 9.83
CA ARG A 192 12.11 -30.00 10.68
C ARG A 192 12.05 -30.54 12.09
N THR A 193 13.22 -30.96 12.62
CA THR A 193 13.33 -31.52 13.96
C THR A 193 13.79 -30.47 14.95
N THR A 194 13.10 -30.39 16.08
CA THR A 194 13.42 -29.54 17.22
C THR A 194 13.56 -30.41 18.45
N ALA A 195 14.34 -29.95 19.41
CA ALA A 195 14.50 -30.61 20.70
C ALA A 195 14.43 -29.62 21.85
N VAL A 196 13.98 -30.09 22.99
CA VAL A 196 14.05 -29.37 24.27
C VAL A 196 15.02 -30.15 25.15
N PHE A 197 16.09 -29.47 25.58
CA PHE A 197 17.11 -30.02 26.45
C PHE A 197 17.06 -29.40 27.84
N HIS A 198 17.50 -30.16 28.83
CA HIS A 198 17.88 -29.69 30.16
C HIS A 198 19.38 -29.84 30.33
N PRO A 199 20.15 -28.75 30.52
CA PRO A 199 21.57 -28.85 30.84
C PRO A 199 21.75 -29.37 32.25
N GLU A 200 22.53 -30.45 32.43
CA GLU A 200 22.76 -31.05 33.77
C GLU A 200 23.53 -30.13 34.73
N SER A 201 24.31 -29.21 34.18
CA SER A 201 25.07 -28.20 34.94
C SER A 201 24.20 -27.09 35.52
N THR A 202 22.90 -27.06 35.21
CA THR A 202 21.97 -25.98 35.63
C THR A 202 20.92 -26.44 36.64
N ALA A 203 20.23 -25.46 37.25
CA ALA A 203 19.15 -25.75 38.19
C ALA A 203 17.98 -26.50 37.49
N ALA A 204 17.30 -27.33 38.26
CA ALA A 204 16.13 -28.08 37.77
C ALA A 204 15.08 -27.14 37.15
N GLY A 205 14.56 -27.52 35.96
CA GLY A 205 13.54 -26.77 35.26
C GLY A 205 14.04 -25.82 34.15
N VAL A 206 15.35 -25.59 34.06
CA VAL A 206 15.95 -24.83 32.94
C VAL A 206 15.78 -25.62 31.64
N LYS A 207 15.28 -24.96 30.58
CA LYS A 207 15.01 -25.55 29.27
C LYS A 207 15.73 -24.78 28.17
N VAL A 208 16.36 -25.51 27.28
CA VAL A 208 17.03 -24.97 26.10
C VAL A 208 16.37 -25.56 24.86
N ASN A 209 15.77 -24.71 24.04
CA ASN A 209 15.17 -25.10 22.77
C ASN A 209 16.24 -25.09 21.67
N ALA A 210 16.34 -26.16 20.92
CA ALA A 210 17.32 -26.32 19.87
C ALA A 210 16.67 -26.82 18.57
N VAL A 211 17.24 -26.44 17.45
CA VAL A 211 16.77 -26.83 16.11
C VAL A 211 17.87 -27.67 15.45
N LEU A 212 17.50 -28.80 14.88
CA LEU A 212 18.45 -29.62 14.13
C LEU A 212 18.90 -28.87 12.87
N ASP A 213 20.20 -28.90 12.59
CA ASP A 213 20.81 -28.23 11.43
C ASP A 213 20.49 -28.93 10.09
N THR A 214 19.93 -30.11 10.14
CA THR A 214 19.56 -30.93 8.99
C THR A 214 18.04 -31.04 8.88
N ARG A 215 17.55 -31.06 7.65
CA ARG A 215 16.16 -31.36 7.30
C ARG A 215 16.07 -32.72 6.67
N PHE A 216 15.04 -33.48 7.01
CA PHE A 216 14.80 -34.79 6.40
C PHE A 216 13.73 -34.69 5.30
N ASN A 217 13.92 -35.41 4.19
CA ASN A 217 13.00 -35.38 3.06
C ASN A 217 11.80 -36.33 3.25
N GLY A 218 11.85 -37.24 4.22
CA GLY A 218 10.79 -38.19 4.49
C GLY A 218 10.62 -38.52 5.98
N ILE A 219 9.44 -39.06 6.30
CA ILE A 219 9.08 -39.45 7.67
C ILE A 219 9.99 -40.56 8.21
N ASP A 220 10.44 -41.48 7.34
CA ASP A 220 11.24 -42.64 7.75
C ASP A 220 12.64 -42.19 8.18
N GLU A 221 13.23 -41.21 7.48
CA GLU A 221 14.52 -40.62 7.87
C GLU A 221 14.39 -39.92 9.21
N ALA A 222 13.33 -39.13 9.40
CA ALA A 222 13.04 -38.41 10.64
C ALA A 222 12.79 -39.39 11.81
N ARG A 223 12.07 -40.48 11.55
CA ARG A 223 11.81 -41.54 12.52
C ARG A 223 13.09 -42.22 12.94
N LYS A 224 13.91 -42.65 11.98
CA LYS A 224 15.20 -43.27 12.25
C LYS A 224 16.11 -42.38 13.07
N PHE A 225 16.15 -41.07 12.77
CA PHE A 225 16.88 -40.09 13.57
C PHE A 225 16.40 -40.06 15.04
N LEU A 226 15.07 -40.08 15.26
CA LEU A 226 14.50 -40.09 16.61
C LEU A 226 14.79 -41.40 17.34
N GLU A 227 14.72 -42.56 16.65
CA GLU A 227 15.06 -43.87 17.21
C GLU A 227 16.51 -43.91 17.67
N ASP A 228 17.46 -43.48 16.82
CA ASP A 228 18.87 -43.41 17.12
C ASP A 228 19.17 -42.40 18.25
N SER A 229 18.30 -41.42 18.45
CA SER A 229 18.42 -40.39 19.50
C SER A 229 17.82 -40.78 20.84
N ALA A 230 17.10 -41.90 20.93
CA ALA A 230 16.34 -42.29 22.13
C ALA A 230 17.26 -42.59 23.34
N ASP A 231 18.40 -43.17 23.10
CA ASP A 231 19.42 -43.52 24.07
C ASP A 231 20.78 -42.86 23.80
N ALA A 232 20.80 -41.82 22.96
CA ALA A 232 21.98 -41.03 22.65
C ALA A 232 22.32 -40.07 23.78
N VAL A 233 23.63 -39.90 24.01
CA VAL A 233 24.16 -38.88 24.91
C VAL A 233 24.43 -37.61 24.14
N PHE A 234 23.81 -36.52 24.58
CA PHE A 234 24.01 -35.21 23.97
C PHE A 234 24.94 -34.34 24.82
N HIS A 235 25.81 -33.63 24.17
CA HIS A 235 26.75 -32.70 24.83
C HIS A 235 26.96 -31.46 23.99
N ILE A 236 27.31 -30.34 24.60
CA ILE A 236 27.69 -29.14 23.91
C ILE A 236 29.06 -29.36 23.24
N SER A 237 29.08 -29.38 21.92
CA SER A 237 30.27 -29.59 21.11
C SER A 237 31.02 -28.31 20.79
N SER A 238 30.35 -27.16 20.78
CA SER A 238 30.98 -25.85 20.61
C SER A 238 30.08 -24.72 21.09
N ILE A 239 30.69 -23.67 21.61
CA ILE A 239 30.05 -22.39 21.93
C ILE A 239 30.83 -21.28 21.26
N GLU A 240 30.29 -20.73 20.18
CA GLU A 240 30.89 -19.58 19.51
C GLU A 240 30.21 -18.30 19.97
N LYS A 241 30.97 -17.40 20.57
CA LYS A 241 30.51 -16.06 20.95
C LYS A 241 31.12 -15.03 20.01
N LYS A 242 30.30 -14.31 19.27
CA LYS A 242 30.72 -13.27 18.33
C LYS A 242 30.10 -11.95 18.71
N GLU A 243 30.92 -10.93 18.94
CA GLU A 243 30.39 -9.57 19.02
C GLU A 243 30.06 -9.08 17.63
N GLY A 244 28.85 -8.57 17.50
CA GLY A 244 28.33 -7.94 16.29
C GLY A 244 27.83 -6.54 16.57
N THR A 245 27.82 -5.72 15.54
CA THR A 245 27.19 -4.40 15.59
C THR A 245 25.98 -4.37 14.67
N ARG A 246 24.91 -3.73 15.12
CA ARG A 246 23.75 -3.41 14.29
C ARG A 246 23.71 -1.90 14.10
N THR A 247 23.78 -1.46 12.84
CA THR A 247 23.76 -0.05 12.48
C THR A 247 22.35 0.44 12.28
N PRO A 248 22.02 1.70 12.62
CA PRO A 248 20.71 2.28 12.31
C PRO A 248 20.53 2.48 10.81
N ALA A 249 19.30 2.34 10.37
CA ALA A 249 18.93 2.65 9.01
C ALA A 249 18.95 4.15 8.73
N ALA A 250 19.16 4.55 7.46
CA ALA A 250 19.17 5.94 7.02
C ALA A 250 17.85 6.67 7.32
N PRO A 251 17.84 8.00 7.39
CA PRO A 251 16.61 8.79 7.41
C PRO A 251 15.69 8.43 6.25
N PHE A 252 14.39 8.72 6.37
CA PHE A 252 13.42 8.30 5.39
C PHE A 252 13.55 8.99 4.04
N THR A 253 13.49 8.19 2.99
CA THR A 253 13.04 8.59 1.65
C THR A 253 11.53 8.38 1.54
N THR A 254 10.90 8.86 0.45
CA THR A 254 9.48 8.58 0.16
C THR A 254 9.18 7.09 0.19
N SER A 255 10.00 6.29 -0.46
CA SER A 255 9.83 4.84 -0.56
C SER A 255 9.93 4.16 0.80
N THR A 256 10.97 4.44 1.57
CA THR A 256 11.18 3.82 2.88
C THR A 256 10.15 4.27 3.91
N LEU A 257 9.66 5.52 3.84
CA LEU A 257 8.54 5.99 4.66
C LEU A 257 7.25 5.23 4.35
N GLN A 258 6.93 5.04 3.07
CA GLN A 258 5.76 4.28 2.64
C GLN A 258 5.81 2.83 3.12
N GLN A 259 6.97 2.20 3.02
CA GLN A 259 7.21 0.82 3.48
C GLN A 259 7.00 0.70 4.99
N GLU A 260 7.67 1.53 5.78
CA GLU A 260 7.59 1.48 7.25
C GLU A 260 6.21 1.88 7.79
N ALA A 261 5.56 2.88 7.22
CA ALA A 261 4.20 3.25 7.59
C ALA A 261 3.20 2.11 7.28
N SER A 262 3.40 1.39 6.19
CA SER A 262 2.58 0.21 5.87
C SER A 262 2.80 -0.92 6.88
N ARG A 263 4.04 -1.22 7.26
CA ARG A 263 4.39 -2.29 8.20
C ARG A 263 3.93 -1.97 9.62
N LYS A 264 4.31 -0.82 10.15
CA LYS A 264 4.11 -0.45 11.56
C LYS A 264 2.78 0.20 11.86
N LEU A 265 2.28 1.04 10.95
CA LEU A 265 1.07 1.82 11.16
C LEU A 265 -0.15 1.24 10.46
N ARG A 266 0.04 0.27 9.55
CA ARG A 266 -1.00 -0.31 8.68
C ARG A 266 -1.63 0.72 7.73
N PHE A 267 -0.88 1.78 7.40
CA PHE A 267 -1.33 2.79 6.45
C PHE A 267 -1.12 2.30 5.02
N SER A 268 -2.06 2.63 4.13
CA SER A 268 -1.81 2.47 2.69
C SER A 268 -0.79 3.49 2.21
N VAL A 269 -0.14 3.21 1.08
CA VAL A 269 0.84 4.12 0.47
C VAL A 269 0.21 5.50 0.20
N SER A 270 -1.01 5.53 -0.34
CA SER A 270 -1.74 6.79 -0.59
C SER A 270 -2.10 7.54 0.70
N GLN A 271 -2.49 6.81 1.74
CA GLN A 271 -2.78 7.41 3.05
C GLN A 271 -1.52 8.04 3.66
N THR A 272 -0.39 7.34 3.60
CA THR A 272 0.91 7.83 4.08
C THR A 272 1.28 9.14 3.41
N MET A 273 1.20 9.19 2.06
CA MET A 273 1.54 10.41 1.32
C MET A 273 0.61 11.58 1.60
N ARG A 274 -0.70 11.32 1.75
CA ARG A 274 -1.67 12.37 2.09
C ARG A 274 -1.40 12.97 3.47
N ILE A 275 -1.07 12.14 4.46
CA ILE A 275 -0.74 12.60 5.81
C ILE A 275 0.59 13.35 5.80
N ALA A 276 1.62 12.82 5.13
CA ALA A 276 2.92 13.46 5.00
C ALA A 276 2.82 14.83 4.32
N GLN A 277 1.99 14.96 3.28
CA GLN A 277 1.69 16.25 2.62
C GLN A 277 1.13 17.26 3.63
N GLY A 278 0.16 16.84 4.45
CA GLY A 278 -0.42 17.71 5.48
C GLY A 278 0.61 18.15 6.54
N LEU A 279 1.49 17.25 6.97
CA LEU A 279 2.58 17.56 7.90
C LEU A 279 3.58 18.56 7.30
N TYR A 280 3.97 18.35 6.05
CA TYR A 280 4.85 19.28 5.31
C TYR A 280 4.22 20.66 5.17
N GLU A 281 2.98 20.76 4.71
CA GLU A 281 2.28 22.04 4.51
C GLU A 281 2.09 22.84 5.80
N ARG A 282 2.07 22.16 6.95
CA ARG A 282 2.08 22.76 8.29
C ARG A 282 3.49 23.13 8.79
N GLY A 283 4.52 22.80 8.02
CA GLY A 283 5.91 23.06 8.39
C GLY A 283 6.45 22.14 9.49
N LEU A 284 5.90 20.94 9.64
CA LEU A 284 6.30 20.00 10.69
C LEU A 284 7.37 19.01 10.26
N ILE A 285 7.44 18.73 8.95
CA ILE A 285 8.46 17.86 8.34
C ILE A 285 9.03 18.53 7.09
N THR A 286 10.19 18.06 6.63
CA THR A 286 10.77 18.42 5.32
C THR A 286 9.94 17.85 4.19
N TYR A 287 10.25 18.25 2.95
CA TYR A 287 9.52 17.81 1.76
C TYR A 287 9.49 16.28 1.64
N MET A 288 8.29 15.73 1.45
CA MET A 288 8.04 14.28 1.55
C MET A 288 8.26 13.52 0.24
N ARG A 289 8.47 14.19 -0.90
CA ARG A 289 8.78 13.54 -2.19
C ARG A 289 10.28 13.63 -2.46
N THR A 290 11.04 12.80 -1.82
CA THR A 290 12.50 12.74 -1.95
C THR A 290 13.02 11.31 -1.98
N ASP A 291 14.07 11.08 -2.72
CA ASP A 291 14.87 9.86 -2.69
C ASP A 291 16.23 10.07 -2.00
N SER A 292 16.44 11.28 -1.45
CA SER A 292 17.63 11.62 -0.70
C SER A 292 17.59 11.10 0.74
N THR A 293 18.73 10.68 1.24
CA THR A 293 18.97 10.33 2.65
C THR A 293 19.84 11.36 3.37
N ASN A 294 20.16 12.49 2.72
CA ASN A 294 21.01 13.54 3.26
C ASN A 294 20.30 14.32 4.35
N LEU A 295 21.05 14.78 5.34
CA LEU A 295 20.60 15.73 6.37
C LEU A 295 21.45 16.99 6.30
N SER A 296 20.81 18.14 6.49
CA SER A 296 21.52 19.42 6.58
C SER A 296 22.41 19.48 7.81
N GLY A 297 23.41 20.34 7.77
CA GLY A 297 24.30 20.57 8.94
C GLY A 297 23.53 21.01 10.19
N LEU A 298 22.46 21.79 10.01
CA LEU A 298 21.57 22.17 11.12
C LEU A 298 20.88 20.95 11.72
N ALA A 299 20.30 20.07 10.89
CA ALA A 299 19.62 18.86 11.35
C ALA A 299 20.59 17.90 12.07
N LEU A 300 21.81 17.74 11.55
CA LEU A 300 22.84 16.92 12.19
C LEU A 300 23.22 17.45 13.57
N ASN A 301 23.47 18.77 13.68
CA ASN A 301 23.90 19.41 14.92
C ASN A 301 22.79 19.41 15.98
N THR A 302 21.53 19.70 15.59
CA THR A 302 20.39 19.68 16.51
C THR A 302 20.08 18.27 16.97
N SER A 303 20.15 17.27 16.08
CA SER A 303 19.98 15.85 16.46
C SER A 303 21.07 15.39 17.42
N LYS A 304 22.33 15.76 17.16
CA LYS A 304 23.46 15.45 18.06
C LYS A 304 23.20 16.01 19.45
N LYS A 305 22.91 17.30 19.54
CA LYS A 305 22.63 17.97 20.81
C LYS A 305 21.49 17.30 21.55
N PHE A 306 20.37 17.04 20.88
CA PHE A 306 19.21 16.36 21.46
C PHE A 306 19.56 14.99 22.04
N ILE A 307 20.34 14.19 21.28
CA ILE A 307 20.76 12.83 21.71
C ILE A 307 21.66 12.91 22.95
N GLU A 308 22.62 13.82 22.95
CA GLU A 308 23.56 13.99 24.07
C GLU A 308 22.85 14.43 25.35
N GLU A 309 21.88 15.38 25.25
CA GLU A 309 21.11 15.88 26.38
C GLU A 309 20.10 14.87 26.95
N ASN A 310 19.49 14.04 26.11
CA ASN A 310 18.39 13.15 26.53
C ASN A 310 18.80 11.68 26.74
N TYR A 311 19.87 11.21 26.08
CA TYR A 311 20.32 9.83 26.14
C TYR A 311 21.76 9.70 26.61
N GLY A 312 22.57 10.76 26.54
CA GLY A 312 23.98 10.80 26.90
C GLY A 312 24.92 10.68 25.69
N GLU A 313 26.17 11.14 25.86
CA GLU A 313 27.18 11.18 24.79
C GLU A 313 27.47 9.84 24.16
N SER A 314 27.43 8.73 24.93
CA SER A 314 27.67 7.38 24.42
C SER A 314 26.65 6.92 23.37
N TYR A 315 25.49 7.55 23.33
CA TYR A 315 24.44 7.27 22.34
C TYR A 315 24.56 8.11 21.09
N SER A 316 25.43 9.12 21.06
CA SER A 316 25.58 10.04 19.92
C SER A 316 26.60 9.52 18.93
N LYS A 317 26.23 9.43 17.65
CA LYS A 317 27.13 9.11 16.54
C LYS A 317 26.60 9.77 15.26
N THR A 318 27.03 10.99 15.00
CA THR A 318 26.63 11.73 13.80
C THR A 318 27.06 10.99 12.54
N ARG A 319 26.12 10.82 11.59
CA ARG A 319 26.34 10.16 10.30
C ARG A 319 25.74 10.96 9.16
N GLN A 320 26.48 11.04 8.07
CA GLN A 320 25.94 11.43 6.77
C GLN A 320 25.83 10.20 5.90
N TYR A 321 24.60 9.89 5.49
CA TYR A 321 24.32 8.73 4.64
C TYR A 321 24.53 9.10 3.17
N LYS A 322 25.09 8.17 2.40
CA LYS A 322 25.19 8.34 0.95
C LYS A 322 23.89 7.91 0.30
N THR A 323 23.37 8.74 -0.56
CA THR A 323 22.21 8.39 -1.39
C THR A 323 22.62 7.35 -2.43
N HIS A 324 21.92 6.23 -2.48
CA HIS A 324 22.22 5.12 -3.39
C HIS A 324 21.42 5.15 -4.69
N SER A 325 20.40 5.99 -4.82
CA SER A 325 19.63 6.09 -6.06
C SER A 325 20.45 6.77 -7.15
N LYS A 326 20.65 6.06 -8.26
CA LYS A 326 21.24 6.63 -9.47
C LYS A 326 20.25 7.64 -10.06
N GLY A 327 20.59 8.93 -10.05
CA GLY A 327 19.73 10.02 -10.49
C GLY A 327 18.96 10.71 -9.34
N ALA A 328 19.39 10.49 -8.08
CA ALA A 328 18.89 11.26 -6.95
C ALA A 328 19.17 12.76 -7.16
N GLN A 329 18.18 13.59 -6.89
CA GLN A 329 18.38 15.02 -6.80
C GLN A 329 19.16 15.29 -5.51
N GLU A 330 20.49 15.37 -5.60
CA GLU A 330 21.41 15.52 -4.45
C GLU A 330 21.13 16.77 -3.61
N ALA A 331 20.39 17.74 -4.17
CA ALA A 331 19.99 18.97 -3.49
C ALA A 331 18.92 18.76 -2.40
N HIS A 332 18.18 17.65 -2.43
CA HIS A 332 17.09 17.40 -1.48
C HIS A 332 17.58 16.81 -0.16
N GLU A 333 16.90 17.16 0.93
CA GLU A 333 17.04 16.48 2.21
C GLU A 333 16.16 15.23 2.31
N ALA A 334 16.49 14.35 3.26
CA ALA A 334 15.64 13.27 3.71
C ALA A 334 14.36 13.80 4.38
N ILE A 335 13.36 12.94 4.52
CA ILE A 335 12.14 13.26 5.29
C ILE A 335 12.48 13.22 6.78
N ARG A 336 12.42 14.38 7.43
CA ARG A 336 12.74 14.58 8.84
C ARG A 336 11.80 15.60 9.49
N PRO A 337 11.70 15.66 10.83
CA PRO A 337 11.10 16.80 11.52
C PRO A 337 11.84 18.09 11.20
N THR A 338 11.13 19.19 11.06
CA THR A 338 11.73 20.52 10.90
C THR A 338 12.42 20.99 12.18
N TYR A 339 11.83 20.66 13.33
CA TYR A 339 12.34 20.95 14.66
C TYR A 339 12.47 19.67 15.47
N ILE A 340 13.70 19.27 15.76
CA ILE A 340 14.02 18.00 16.47
C ILE A 340 13.47 18.01 17.91
N ASP A 341 13.42 19.16 18.55
CA ASP A 341 12.93 19.31 19.92
C ASP A 341 11.41 19.07 20.04
N ASN A 342 10.68 19.14 18.94
CA ASN A 342 9.26 18.81 18.89
C ASN A 342 9.08 17.28 18.81
N VAL A 343 9.13 16.60 19.96
CA VAL A 343 8.96 15.13 20.04
C VAL A 343 7.54 14.71 19.66
N GLU A 344 6.56 15.54 20.00
CA GLU A 344 5.14 15.34 19.73
C GLU A 344 4.55 16.56 19.01
N ILE A 345 3.44 16.36 18.33
CA ILE A 345 2.72 17.40 17.59
C ILE A 345 1.23 17.39 17.90
N ASP A 346 0.59 18.53 17.76
CA ASP A 346 -0.86 18.62 17.70
C ASP A 346 -1.38 18.11 16.37
N GLY A 347 -2.47 17.36 16.41
CA GLY A 347 -3.09 16.85 15.20
C GLY A 347 -3.94 15.61 15.42
N THR A 348 -4.39 15.02 14.32
CA THR A 348 -5.12 13.75 14.37
C THR A 348 -4.21 12.60 14.84
N PRO A 349 -4.76 11.53 15.43
CA PRO A 349 -3.97 10.38 15.83
C PRO A 349 -3.14 9.76 14.69
N GLN A 350 -3.60 9.89 13.45
CA GLN A 350 -2.86 9.43 12.28
C GLN A 350 -1.65 10.31 11.97
N GLU A 351 -1.79 11.63 12.06
CA GLU A 351 -0.69 12.59 11.90
C GLU A 351 0.36 12.40 13.00
N GLN A 352 -0.07 12.29 14.25
CA GLN A 352 0.83 12.05 15.39
C GLN A 352 1.63 10.75 15.23
N ARG A 353 0.99 9.65 14.81
CA ARG A 353 1.65 8.37 14.58
C ARG A 353 2.68 8.44 13.44
N LEU A 354 2.35 9.09 12.32
CA LEU A 354 3.29 9.21 11.20
C LEU A 354 4.45 10.14 11.57
N TYR A 355 4.18 11.25 12.23
CA TYR A 355 5.21 12.16 12.71
C TYR A 355 6.18 11.47 13.69
N SER A 356 5.65 10.75 14.69
CA SER A 356 6.46 9.99 15.63
C SER A 356 7.33 8.94 14.94
N LEU A 357 6.83 8.29 13.89
CA LEU A 357 7.62 7.36 13.08
C LEU A 357 8.80 8.07 12.39
N ILE A 358 8.55 9.23 11.78
CA ILE A 358 9.57 10.05 11.10
C ILE A 358 10.60 10.56 12.12
N TRP A 359 10.14 11.08 13.24
CA TRP A 359 10.99 11.60 14.30
C TRP A 359 11.93 10.52 14.86
N LYS A 360 11.37 9.36 15.23
CA LYS A 360 12.13 8.23 15.76
C LYS A 360 13.19 7.73 14.80
N ARG A 361 12.84 7.62 13.51
CA ARG A 361 13.79 7.20 12.47
C ARG A 361 14.93 8.20 12.31
N THR A 362 14.62 9.50 12.32
CA THR A 362 15.61 10.55 12.20
C THR A 362 16.59 10.53 13.37
N ILE A 363 16.11 10.49 14.60
CA ILE A 363 16.96 10.44 15.80
C ILE A 363 17.78 9.14 15.80
N ALA A 364 17.16 8.00 15.60
CA ALA A 364 17.85 6.71 15.57
C ALA A 364 18.98 6.68 14.54
N SER A 365 18.80 7.31 13.38
CA SER A 365 19.84 7.38 12.34
C SER A 365 21.11 8.09 12.80
N GLN A 366 21.03 8.97 13.80
CA GLN A 366 22.14 9.74 14.37
C GLN A 366 22.64 9.18 15.71
N MET A 367 22.07 8.04 16.16
CA MET A 367 22.48 7.36 17.39
C MET A 367 23.59 6.34 17.14
N ALA A 368 24.29 5.96 18.20
CA ALA A 368 25.32 4.94 18.17
C ALA A 368 24.78 3.56 17.74
N ASP A 369 25.65 2.75 17.16
CA ASP A 369 25.34 1.37 16.80
C ASP A 369 24.98 0.56 18.06
N ALA A 370 24.04 -0.36 17.93
CA ALA A 370 23.79 -1.36 18.95
C ALA A 370 24.89 -2.43 18.90
N ARG A 371 25.35 -2.88 20.07
CA ARG A 371 26.28 -3.99 20.20
C ARG A 371 25.54 -5.22 20.70
N ILE A 372 25.66 -6.29 19.94
CA ILE A 372 24.95 -7.54 20.16
C ILE A 372 25.98 -8.65 20.30
N LEU A 373 25.90 -9.42 21.38
CA LEU A 373 26.63 -10.67 21.52
C LEU A 373 25.77 -11.79 20.93
N LYS A 374 26.21 -12.34 19.82
CA LYS A 374 25.62 -13.54 19.22
C LYS A 374 26.30 -14.76 19.82
N THR A 375 25.49 -15.66 20.35
CA THR A 375 25.97 -16.94 20.89
C THR A 375 25.35 -18.04 20.04
N ASP A 376 26.22 -18.79 19.35
CA ASP A 376 25.87 -19.99 18.57
C ASP A 376 26.34 -21.20 19.32
N ILE A 377 25.43 -22.06 19.81
CA ILE A 377 25.73 -23.29 20.50
C ILE A 377 25.43 -24.47 19.59
N LYS A 378 26.34 -25.42 19.49
CA LYS A 378 26.12 -26.70 18.81
C LYS A 378 26.08 -27.83 19.83
N ILE A 379 25.01 -28.62 19.79
CA ILE A 379 24.80 -29.79 20.62
C ILE A 379 24.94 -31.00 19.72
N ALA A 380 25.91 -31.83 19.99
CA ALA A 380 26.21 -33.07 19.27
C ALA A 380 25.76 -34.30 20.06
N SER A 381 25.50 -35.40 19.37
CA SER A 381 25.27 -36.71 19.97
C SER A 381 26.43 -37.65 19.69
N ASP A 382 26.53 -38.69 20.51
CA ASP A 382 27.49 -39.78 20.32
C ASP A 382 27.11 -40.77 19.20
N LYS A 383 25.87 -40.72 18.71
CA LYS A 383 25.34 -41.68 17.72
C LYS A 383 25.15 -41.14 16.32
N ARG A 384 25.03 -39.81 16.19
CA ARG A 384 24.67 -39.16 14.92
C ARG A 384 25.58 -37.96 14.65
N ASN A 385 25.78 -37.65 13.38
CA ASN A 385 26.64 -36.53 12.96
C ASN A 385 25.88 -35.20 12.93
N GLU A 386 24.55 -35.21 12.79
CA GLU A 386 23.71 -34.03 12.78
C GLU A 386 23.75 -33.34 14.14
N LYS A 387 23.74 -32.03 14.16
CA LYS A 387 23.85 -31.22 15.38
C LYS A 387 22.63 -30.37 15.59
N PHE A 388 22.21 -30.24 16.83
CA PHE A 388 21.24 -29.21 17.19
C PHE A 388 21.94 -27.87 17.37
N ALA A 389 21.31 -26.82 16.84
CA ALA A 389 21.77 -25.45 16.98
C ALA A 389 20.87 -24.67 17.92
N VAL A 390 21.49 -23.90 18.81
CA VAL A 390 20.82 -22.88 19.63
C VAL A 390 21.46 -21.55 19.30
N GLN A 391 20.63 -20.58 18.93
CA GLN A 391 21.08 -19.22 18.65
C GLN A 391 20.46 -18.27 19.66
N ALA A 392 21.28 -17.44 20.28
CA ALA A 392 20.83 -16.39 21.17
C ALA A 392 21.51 -15.07 20.84
N ASN A 393 20.75 -13.99 20.91
CA ASN A 393 21.25 -12.64 20.75
C ASN A 393 21.08 -11.90 22.09
N GLN A 394 22.17 -11.42 22.66
CA GLN A 394 22.14 -10.60 23.86
C GLN A 394 22.55 -9.17 23.50
N VAL A 395 21.69 -8.21 23.79
CA VAL A 395 22.00 -6.80 23.60
C VAL A 395 22.96 -6.35 24.71
N LYS A 396 24.20 -6.03 24.37
CA LYS A 396 25.22 -5.50 25.28
C LYS A 396 25.14 -3.99 25.43
N PHE A 397 24.75 -3.31 24.35
CA PHE A 397 24.49 -1.88 24.31
C PHE A 397 23.39 -1.65 23.28
N ASP A 398 22.30 -1.07 23.70
CA ASP A 398 21.09 -0.90 22.88
C ASP A 398 21.26 0.16 21.78
N GLY A 399 22.09 1.19 22.00
CA GLY A 399 22.35 2.22 21.00
C GLY A 399 21.04 2.78 20.43
N PHE A 400 20.92 2.80 19.09
CA PHE A 400 19.73 3.29 18.42
C PHE A 400 18.44 2.47 18.66
N LEU A 401 18.57 1.19 19.07
CA LEU A 401 17.44 0.32 19.37
C LEU A 401 16.59 0.85 20.53
N LYS A 402 17.16 1.70 21.38
CA LYS A 402 16.45 2.38 22.47
C LYS A 402 15.30 3.26 21.96
N VAL A 403 15.42 3.80 20.75
CA VAL A 403 14.42 4.71 20.15
C VAL A 403 13.63 4.02 19.04
N TYR A 404 14.30 3.23 18.22
CA TYR A 404 13.71 2.73 16.99
C TYR A 404 14.26 1.37 16.55
N LEU A 405 13.36 0.46 16.22
CA LEU A 405 13.65 -0.79 15.53
C LEU A 405 12.90 -0.78 14.18
N GLU A 406 13.59 -1.04 13.07
CA GLU A 406 12.99 -1.12 11.75
C GLU A 406 12.06 -2.35 11.64
N GLY A 407 10.91 -2.19 10.98
CA GLY A 407 10.01 -3.30 10.70
C GLY A 407 10.54 -4.17 9.55
N THR A 408 10.45 -5.48 9.67
CA THR A 408 10.74 -6.43 8.60
C THR A 408 9.46 -7.05 8.08
N ASP A 409 9.47 -7.53 6.82
CA ASP A 409 8.31 -8.22 6.23
C ASP A 409 8.11 -9.62 6.85
N ASP A 410 9.19 -10.21 7.36
CA ASP A 410 9.23 -11.49 8.07
C ASP A 410 9.43 -11.24 9.58
N GLN A 411 8.42 -10.67 10.24
CA GLN A 411 8.46 -10.54 11.70
C GLN A 411 8.38 -11.93 12.35
N GLN A 412 9.53 -12.58 12.50
CA GLN A 412 9.78 -13.37 13.69
C GLN A 412 10.34 -12.36 14.70
N ASP A 413 9.58 -12.06 15.73
CA ASP A 413 10.10 -11.32 16.87
C ASP A 413 11.35 -12.07 17.32
N GLU A 414 12.53 -11.46 17.15
CA GLU A 414 13.77 -11.96 17.76
C GLU A 414 13.59 -11.73 19.27
N GLU A 415 12.89 -12.66 19.92
CA GLU A 415 12.81 -12.68 21.38
C GLU A 415 14.24 -12.80 21.91
N GLU A 416 14.59 -11.95 22.85
CA GLU A 416 15.87 -12.02 23.52
C GLU A 416 15.90 -13.34 24.31
N VAL A 417 16.57 -14.35 23.75
CA VAL A 417 16.75 -15.66 24.40
C VAL A 417 17.84 -15.52 25.44
N ILE A 418 17.45 -15.47 26.71
CA ILE A 418 18.41 -15.52 27.82
C ILE A 418 18.84 -16.96 28.02
N LEU A 419 20.08 -17.25 27.67
CA LEU A 419 20.67 -18.54 27.90
C LEU A 419 21.24 -18.62 29.32
N PRO A 420 21.16 -19.80 30.00
CA PRO A 420 21.87 -20.04 31.22
C PRO A 420 23.39 -20.07 30.96
N GLU A 421 24.19 -20.08 32.00
CA GLU A 421 25.63 -20.27 31.88
C GLU A 421 25.91 -21.71 31.42
N LEU A 422 26.51 -21.86 30.25
CA LEU A 422 26.79 -23.15 29.60
C LEU A 422 28.24 -23.21 29.15
N HIS A 423 28.82 -24.42 29.20
CA HIS A 423 30.21 -24.69 28.82
C HIS A 423 30.29 -25.81 27.79
N GLU A 424 31.36 -25.83 27.01
CA GLU A 424 31.66 -26.95 26.12
C GLU A 424 31.88 -28.22 26.92
N GLY A 425 31.29 -29.32 26.47
CA GLY A 425 31.26 -30.59 27.16
C GLY A 425 30.07 -30.79 28.13
N ASP A 426 29.30 -29.74 28.44
CA ASP A 426 28.09 -29.88 29.27
C ASP A 426 27.13 -30.91 28.69
N VAL A 427 26.67 -31.83 29.53
CA VAL A 427 25.67 -32.84 29.15
C VAL A 427 24.29 -32.21 29.05
N MET A 428 23.62 -32.46 27.91
CA MET A 428 22.33 -31.93 27.58
C MET A 428 21.29 -33.05 27.58
N LYS A 429 20.55 -33.22 28.69
CA LYS A 429 19.49 -34.23 28.79
C LYS A 429 18.29 -33.86 27.88
N PRO A 430 17.92 -34.72 26.93
CA PRO A 430 16.74 -34.47 26.09
C PRO A 430 15.47 -34.65 26.92
N ILE A 431 14.58 -33.63 26.91
CA ILE A 431 13.26 -33.69 27.51
C ILE A 431 12.26 -34.19 26.46
N SER A 432 12.35 -33.66 25.25
CA SER A 432 11.47 -34.05 24.13
C SER A 432 12.08 -33.65 22.79
N PHE A 433 11.68 -34.41 21.77
CA PHE A 433 11.93 -34.06 20.37
C PHE A 433 10.60 -33.90 19.65
N ALA A 434 10.54 -33.03 18.67
CA ALA A 434 9.43 -32.90 17.74
C ALA A 434 9.96 -32.79 16.32
N SER A 435 9.45 -33.63 15.43
CA SER A 435 9.77 -33.59 14.01
C SER A 435 8.48 -33.28 13.24
N ASP A 436 8.32 -32.00 12.89
CA ASP A 436 7.14 -31.48 12.22
C ASP A 436 7.35 -31.46 10.71
N CYS A 437 6.37 -31.97 9.97
CA CYS A 437 6.35 -31.86 8.52
C CYS A 437 5.99 -30.43 8.12
N LYS A 438 6.85 -29.82 7.30
CA LYS A 438 6.71 -28.49 6.71
C LYS A 438 6.82 -28.57 5.20
N PHE A 439 6.46 -27.51 4.52
CA PHE A 439 6.57 -27.42 3.06
C PHE A 439 7.48 -26.26 2.66
N THR A 440 8.19 -26.44 1.54
CA THR A 440 8.86 -25.32 0.89
C THR A 440 7.84 -24.26 0.48
N THR A 441 8.21 -23.00 0.55
CA THR A 441 7.31 -21.88 0.28
C THR A 441 7.77 -21.10 -0.95
N PRO A 442 6.83 -20.71 -1.84
CA PRO A 442 7.14 -19.80 -2.94
C PRO A 442 7.49 -18.41 -2.39
N PRO A 443 8.05 -17.52 -3.24
CA PRO A 443 8.17 -16.12 -2.88
C PRO A 443 6.81 -15.52 -2.51
N ALA A 444 6.77 -14.68 -1.49
CA ALA A 444 5.52 -14.06 -1.05
C ALA A 444 4.95 -13.11 -2.12
N ARG A 445 3.62 -13.00 -2.20
CA ARG A 445 2.96 -11.96 -3.01
C ARG A 445 3.36 -10.58 -2.53
N TYR A 446 3.33 -9.62 -3.44
CA TYR A 446 3.61 -8.24 -3.07
C TYR A 446 2.53 -7.70 -2.11
N SER A 447 2.97 -6.98 -1.08
CA SER A 447 2.18 -5.96 -0.40
C SER A 447 2.37 -4.61 -1.10
N GLU A 448 1.62 -3.57 -0.73
CA GLU A 448 1.90 -2.22 -1.24
C GLU A 448 3.35 -1.81 -0.94
N ALA A 449 3.85 -2.11 0.26
CA ALA A 449 5.22 -1.80 0.69
C ALA A 449 6.27 -2.52 -0.16
N THR A 450 6.13 -3.82 -0.36
CA THR A 450 7.12 -4.61 -1.12
C THR A 450 7.04 -4.34 -2.61
N LEU A 451 5.88 -3.93 -3.15
CA LEU A 451 5.78 -3.47 -4.54
C LEU A 451 6.50 -2.13 -4.73
N VAL A 452 6.32 -1.16 -3.81
CA VAL A 452 7.07 0.11 -3.84
C VAL A 452 8.58 -0.15 -3.80
N LYS A 453 9.03 -1.01 -2.88
CA LYS A 453 10.44 -1.41 -2.79
C LYS A 453 10.94 -1.99 -4.13
N LYS A 454 10.16 -2.87 -4.74
CA LYS A 454 10.54 -3.51 -6.01
C LYS A 454 10.59 -2.51 -7.18
N LEU A 455 9.66 -1.56 -7.23
CA LEU A 455 9.66 -0.50 -8.22
C LEU A 455 10.90 0.40 -8.08
N GLU A 456 11.26 0.77 -6.85
CA GLU A 456 12.48 1.54 -6.55
C GLU A 456 13.75 0.79 -6.95
N GLU A 457 13.89 -0.49 -6.56
CA GLU A 457 15.02 -1.35 -6.93
C GLU A 457 15.24 -1.43 -8.45
N LEU A 458 14.15 -1.48 -9.21
CA LEU A 458 14.17 -1.54 -10.67
C LEU A 458 14.29 -0.15 -11.33
N GLY A 459 14.22 0.94 -10.58
CA GLY A 459 14.22 2.30 -11.11
C GLY A 459 12.93 2.67 -11.85
N ILE A 460 11.82 1.98 -11.60
CA ILE A 460 10.53 2.16 -12.25
C ILE A 460 9.68 3.15 -11.45
N GLY A 461 9.38 4.30 -12.05
CA GLY A 461 8.69 5.40 -11.36
C GLY A 461 9.64 6.25 -10.51
N ARG A 462 9.05 7.19 -9.77
CA ARG A 462 9.74 8.15 -8.90
C ARG A 462 8.89 8.41 -7.65
N PRO A 463 9.40 9.08 -6.61
CA PRO A 463 8.66 9.41 -5.39
C PRO A 463 7.24 9.94 -5.62
N ALA A 464 7.05 10.76 -6.64
CA ALA A 464 5.75 11.34 -7.00
C ALA A 464 4.75 10.32 -7.57
N THR A 465 5.18 9.15 -8.09
CA THR A 465 4.33 8.23 -8.85
C THR A 465 4.00 6.92 -8.18
N TYR A 466 4.74 6.49 -7.15
CA TYR A 466 4.50 5.18 -6.51
C TYR A 466 3.06 5.03 -6.00
N ALA A 467 2.60 5.99 -5.20
CA ALA A 467 1.26 5.97 -4.62
C ALA A 467 0.16 6.02 -5.69
N GLN A 468 0.35 6.88 -6.71
CA GLN A 468 -0.59 7.04 -7.82
C GLN A 468 -0.71 5.75 -8.65
N THR A 469 0.41 5.09 -8.94
CA THR A 469 0.45 3.83 -9.70
C THR A 469 -0.35 2.74 -8.99
N ILE A 470 -0.10 2.52 -7.69
CA ILE A 470 -0.81 1.51 -6.91
C ILE A 470 -2.31 1.83 -6.82
N THR A 471 -2.67 3.09 -6.57
CA THR A 471 -4.07 3.53 -6.53
C THR A 471 -4.77 3.30 -7.87
N THR A 472 -4.11 3.61 -8.98
CA THR A 472 -4.65 3.38 -10.32
C THR A 472 -4.94 1.91 -10.58
N LEU A 473 -4.01 1.03 -10.22
CA LEU A 473 -4.16 -0.42 -10.43
C LEU A 473 -5.21 -1.05 -9.54
N THR A 474 -5.38 -0.56 -8.30
CA THR A 474 -6.33 -1.12 -7.33
C THR A 474 -7.73 -0.51 -7.45
N THR A 475 -7.87 0.76 -7.12
CA THR A 475 -9.18 1.43 -7.06
C THR A 475 -9.60 2.07 -8.37
N GLY A 476 -8.65 2.52 -9.17
CA GLY A 476 -8.94 3.20 -10.44
C GLY A 476 -9.39 2.25 -11.56
N ARG A 477 -8.73 1.10 -11.70
CA ARG A 477 -8.95 0.16 -12.81
C ARG A 477 -9.41 -1.23 -12.36
N GLY A 478 -9.13 -1.60 -11.11
CA GLY A 478 -9.48 -2.91 -10.60
C GLY A 478 -8.70 -4.06 -11.24
N TYR A 479 -7.49 -3.81 -11.72
CA TYR A 479 -6.59 -4.84 -12.24
C TYR A 479 -6.00 -5.69 -11.12
N ILE A 480 -5.91 -5.11 -9.94
CA ILE A 480 -5.39 -5.72 -8.72
C ILE A 480 -6.38 -5.44 -7.59
N ILE A 481 -6.55 -6.38 -6.70
CA ILE A 481 -7.24 -6.17 -5.42
C ILE A 481 -6.26 -6.34 -4.27
N LYS A 482 -6.48 -5.59 -3.18
CA LYS A 482 -5.81 -5.84 -1.91
C LYS A 482 -6.70 -6.77 -1.09
N GLY A 483 -6.16 -7.91 -0.69
CA GLY A 483 -6.92 -8.93 0.04
C GLY A 483 -6.03 -9.91 0.77
N ASP A 484 -6.70 -10.79 1.50
CA ASP A 484 -6.09 -11.92 2.16
C ASP A 484 -6.24 -13.17 1.27
N LYS A 485 -5.26 -14.04 1.28
CA LYS A 485 -5.32 -15.36 0.66
C LYS A 485 -5.47 -16.39 1.77
N GLU A 486 -6.53 -17.15 1.71
CA GLU A 486 -6.71 -18.28 2.61
C GLU A 486 -5.68 -19.36 2.27
N GLY A 487 -5.13 -20.01 3.31
CA GLY A 487 -4.21 -21.12 3.14
C GLY A 487 -4.97 -22.41 2.90
N GLU A 488 -4.26 -23.37 2.34
CA GLU A 488 -4.71 -24.75 2.19
C GLU A 488 -4.26 -25.56 3.41
N GLY A 489 -5.19 -26.23 4.07
CA GLY A 489 -4.89 -27.13 5.17
C GLY A 489 -4.52 -28.51 4.63
N ILE A 490 -3.27 -28.92 4.78
CA ILE A 490 -2.78 -30.22 4.34
C ILE A 490 -2.60 -31.10 5.59
N PRO A 491 -3.27 -32.28 5.68
CA PRO A 491 -3.03 -33.22 6.76
C PRO A 491 -1.62 -33.81 6.61
N VAL A 492 -0.82 -33.73 7.66
CA VAL A 492 0.57 -34.23 7.70
C VAL A 492 0.80 -35.03 8.97
N THR A 493 1.59 -36.10 8.87
CA THR A 493 2.00 -36.87 10.03
C THR A 493 3.24 -36.22 10.65
N CYS A 494 3.18 -35.88 11.92
CA CYS A 494 4.29 -35.35 12.71
C CYS A 494 4.72 -36.38 13.74
N LEU A 495 6.01 -36.40 14.07
CA LEU A 495 6.59 -37.30 15.07
C LEU A 495 6.95 -36.49 16.33
N ALA A 496 6.73 -37.08 17.48
CA ALA A 496 7.20 -36.56 18.74
C ALA A 496 7.81 -37.72 19.56
N MET A 497 8.92 -37.43 20.24
CA MET A 497 9.55 -38.39 21.15
C MET A 497 9.68 -37.79 22.55
N LYS A 498 9.22 -38.56 23.55
CA LYS A 498 9.40 -38.23 24.96
C LYS A 498 9.71 -39.47 25.74
N ASN A 499 10.73 -39.41 26.63
CA ASN A 499 11.19 -40.56 27.41
C ASN A 499 11.49 -41.81 26.52
N GLY A 500 12.15 -41.62 25.39
CA GLY A 500 12.48 -42.66 24.42
C GLY A 500 11.32 -43.26 23.64
N LYS A 501 10.08 -42.80 23.87
CA LYS A 501 8.89 -43.29 23.17
C LYS A 501 8.46 -42.34 22.07
N ILE A 502 8.44 -42.85 20.83
CA ILE A 502 7.97 -42.07 19.65
C ILE A 502 6.44 -42.22 19.55
N THR A 503 5.81 -41.10 19.30
CA THR A 503 4.37 -41.01 19.02
C THR A 503 4.16 -40.24 17.72
N GLU A 504 3.11 -40.65 16.97
CA GLU A 504 2.68 -40.02 15.74
C GLU A 504 1.38 -39.29 15.96
N ALA A 505 1.26 -38.15 15.33
CA ALA A 505 0.03 -37.37 15.33
C ALA A 505 -0.20 -36.76 13.95
N VAL A 506 -1.41 -36.86 13.45
CA VAL A 506 -1.82 -36.14 12.25
C VAL A 506 -2.18 -34.71 12.64
N LYS A 507 -1.47 -33.75 12.08
CA LYS A 507 -1.71 -32.31 12.24
C LYS A 507 -2.11 -31.70 10.90
N THR A 508 -2.84 -30.61 10.92
CA THR A 508 -3.10 -29.84 9.69
C THR A 508 -2.07 -28.72 9.57
N GLU A 509 -1.21 -28.80 8.57
CA GLU A 509 -0.29 -27.73 8.21
C GLU A 509 -0.98 -26.79 7.23
N THR A 510 -1.05 -25.49 7.56
CA THR A 510 -1.66 -24.49 6.70
C THR A 510 -0.59 -23.86 5.82
N VAL A 511 -0.72 -24.04 4.50
CA VAL A 511 0.24 -23.53 3.52
C VAL A 511 -0.37 -22.45 2.65
N GLY A 512 0.43 -21.44 2.28
CA GLY A 512 0.03 -20.39 1.34
C GLY A 512 -0.96 -19.36 1.89
N ALA A 513 -1.19 -19.31 3.21
CA ALA A 513 -1.95 -18.24 3.84
C ALA A 513 -1.15 -16.93 3.80
N GLU A 514 -1.76 -15.86 3.30
CA GLU A 514 -1.14 -14.53 3.24
C GLU A 514 -2.16 -13.44 3.58
N LYS A 515 -1.71 -12.36 4.21
CA LYS A 515 -2.58 -11.24 4.62
C LYS A 515 -2.18 -9.94 3.91
N SER A 516 -3.19 -9.15 3.54
CA SER A 516 -3.04 -7.78 2.98
C SER A 516 -2.13 -7.74 1.74
N LYS A 517 -2.26 -8.72 0.84
CA LYS A 517 -1.46 -8.83 -0.39
C LYS A 517 -2.18 -8.23 -1.60
N LEU A 518 -1.40 -7.93 -2.62
CA LEU A 518 -1.88 -7.47 -3.91
C LEU A 518 -2.11 -8.69 -4.80
N LEU A 519 -3.36 -8.95 -5.12
CA LEU A 519 -3.80 -10.09 -5.91
C LEU A 519 -4.22 -9.59 -7.30
N PRO A 520 -3.66 -10.13 -8.40
CA PRO A 520 -4.11 -9.77 -9.73
C PRO A 520 -5.55 -10.29 -9.94
N GLN A 521 -6.33 -9.51 -10.68
CA GLN A 521 -7.62 -9.94 -11.20
C GLN A 521 -7.42 -10.55 -12.58
N GLU A 522 -8.35 -11.38 -13.04
CA GLU A 522 -8.30 -11.99 -14.36
C GLU A 522 -8.09 -10.95 -15.48
N ILE A 523 -8.80 -9.83 -15.39
CA ILE A 523 -8.64 -8.74 -16.36
C ILE A 523 -7.22 -8.16 -16.36
N GLY A 524 -6.56 -8.13 -15.21
CA GLY A 524 -5.15 -7.72 -15.09
C GLY A 524 -4.20 -8.71 -15.75
N MET A 525 -4.46 -10.02 -15.62
CA MET A 525 -3.70 -11.09 -16.29
C MET A 525 -3.81 -10.94 -17.81
N ILE A 526 -5.04 -10.86 -18.33
CA ILE A 526 -5.32 -10.74 -19.77
C ILE A 526 -4.71 -9.47 -20.38
N VAL A 527 -4.84 -8.32 -19.70
CA VAL A 527 -4.23 -7.06 -20.16
C VAL A 527 -2.71 -7.19 -20.21
N THR A 528 -2.11 -7.80 -19.20
CA THR A 528 -0.66 -8.01 -19.16
C THR A 528 -0.21 -8.90 -20.31
N ASP A 529 -0.87 -10.03 -20.54
CA ASP A 529 -0.51 -10.95 -21.62
C ASP A 529 -0.62 -10.30 -22.99
N TYR A 530 -1.72 -9.61 -23.20
CA TYR A 530 -1.94 -8.91 -24.46
C TYR A 530 -0.87 -7.86 -24.72
N LEU A 531 -0.54 -7.06 -23.70
CA LEU A 531 0.46 -6.01 -23.81
C LEU A 531 1.89 -6.59 -23.94
N VAL A 532 2.22 -7.64 -23.21
CA VAL A 532 3.53 -8.31 -23.32
C VAL A 532 3.70 -8.97 -24.70
N LYS A 533 2.67 -9.63 -25.23
CA LYS A 533 2.68 -10.25 -26.58
C LYS A 533 2.94 -9.21 -27.67
N ASN A 534 2.26 -8.06 -27.61
CA ASN A 534 2.25 -7.10 -28.70
C ASN A 534 3.21 -5.90 -28.52
N PHE A 535 3.53 -5.54 -27.27
CA PHE A 535 4.32 -4.37 -26.88
C PHE A 535 5.40 -4.70 -25.85
N HIS A 536 6.11 -5.82 -26.05
CA HIS A 536 7.11 -6.35 -25.12
C HIS A 536 8.17 -5.32 -24.71
N THR A 537 8.59 -4.45 -25.64
CA THR A 537 9.58 -3.40 -25.37
C THR A 537 9.10 -2.44 -24.29
N ILE A 538 7.86 -1.92 -24.40
CA ILE A 538 7.30 -0.95 -23.46
C ILE A 538 7.02 -1.58 -22.09
N LEU A 539 6.67 -2.88 -22.08
CA LEU A 539 6.47 -3.66 -20.87
C LEU A 539 7.77 -4.20 -20.27
N GLY A 540 8.92 -3.96 -20.92
CA GLY A 540 10.24 -4.29 -20.38
C GLY A 540 10.54 -3.48 -19.13
N TYR A 541 11.09 -4.13 -18.10
CA TYR A 541 11.47 -3.45 -16.87
C TYR A 541 12.55 -2.38 -17.12
N ASP A 542 13.54 -2.71 -17.96
CA ASP A 542 14.63 -1.80 -18.33
C ASP A 542 14.16 -0.59 -19.11
N PHE A 543 13.15 -0.75 -19.96
CA PHE A 543 12.62 0.35 -20.76
C PHE A 543 12.16 1.52 -19.90
N THR A 544 11.26 1.23 -18.95
CA THR A 544 10.72 2.27 -18.06
C THR A 544 11.82 2.91 -17.21
N ALA A 545 12.77 2.11 -16.71
CA ALA A 545 13.92 2.61 -15.96
C ALA A 545 14.83 3.53 -16.81
N ASN A 546 15.06 3.18 -18.08
CA ASN A 546 15.88 3.99 -18.97
C ASN A 546 15.19 5.32 -19.34
N VAL A 547 13.89 5.29 -19.61
CA VAL A 547 13.10 6.52 -19.84
C VAL A 547 13.14 7.45 -18.63
N GLU A 548 13.08 6.92 -17.40
CA GLU A 548 13.23 7.76 -16.19
C GLU A 548 14.65 8.39 -16.10
N LYS A 549 15.69 7.66 -16.51
CA LYS A 549 17.06 8.22 -16.62
C LYS A 549 17.16 9.29 -17.70
N ASP A 550 16.48 9.11 -18.83
CA ASP A 550 16.45 10.12 -19.89
C ASP A 550 15.79 11.41 -19.38
N PHE A 551 14.70 11.31 -18.60
CA PHE A 551 14.09 12.47 -17.96
C PHE A 551 15.03 13.13 -16.92
N ASP A 552 15.85 12.36 -16.20
CA ASP A 552 16.88 12.91 -15.33
C ASP A 552 17.95 13.65 -16.14
N GLN A 553 18.36 13.13 -17.30
CA GLN A 553 19.33 13.80 -18.20
C GLN A 553 18.74 15.06 -18.86
N ILE A 554 17.43 15.09 -19.14
CA ILE A 554 16.76 16.30 -19.60
C ILE A 554 16.78 17.36 -18.48
N ALA A 555 16.49 16.97 -17.25
CA ALA A 555 16.54 17.86 -16.09
C ALA A 555 17.96 18.43 -15.84
N ASP A 556 19.01 17.66 -16.18
CA ASP A 556 20.41 18.10 -16.15
C ASP A 556 20.82 18.97 -17.37
N GLY A 557 19.92 19.19 -18.32
CA GLY A 557 20.22 19.90 -19.57
C GLY A 557 21.09 19.13 -20.57
N LYS A 558 21.25 17.82 -20.39
CA LYS A 558 22.10 16.95 -21.24
C LYS A 558 21.37 16.44 -22.48
N LEU A 559 20.05 16.33 -22.43
CA LEU A 559 19.19 15.85 -23.53
C LEU A 559 18.10 16.87 -23.84
N VAL A 560 17.71 16.93 -25.12
CA VAL A 560 16.59 17.74 -25.58
C VAL A 560 15.33 16.87 -25.56
N TRP A 561 14.30 17.32 -24.85
CA TRP A 561 13.14 16.51 -24.50
C TRP A 561 12.34 15.99 -25.71
N ASN A 562 12.09 16.82 -26.73
CA ASN A 562 11.33 16.43 -27.92
C ASN A 562 12.08 15.41 -28.80
N ASN A 563 13.40 15.42 -28.81
CA ASN A 563 14.19 14.40 -29.48
C ASN A 563 14.03 13.03 -28.80
N VAL A 564 14.03 13.00 -27.48
CA VAL A 564 13.78 11.77 -26.71
C VAL A 564 12.38 11.22 -27.00
N ILE A 565 11.37 12.08 -27.03
CA ILE A 565 10.00 11.68 -27.37
C ILE A 565 9.91 11.15 -28.81
N GLY A 566 10.54 11.81 -29.78
CA GLY A 566 10.53 11.40 -31.19
C GLY A 566 11.18 10.04 -31.42
N GLN A 567 12.32 9.78 -30.77
CA GLN A 567 13.00 8.48 -30.85
C GLN A 567 12.12 7.34 -30.31
N PHE A 568 11.35 7.60 -29.27
CA PHE A 568 10.40 6.63 -28.73
C PHE A 568 9.16 6.49 -29.62
N TYR A 569 8.54 7.60 -30.01
CA TYR A 569 7.20 7.61 -30.63
C TYR A 569 7.18 6.96 -32.01
N THR A 570 8.15 7.21 -32.85
CA THR A 570 8.16 6.72 -34.23
C THR A 570 8.03 5.19 -34.34
N PRO A 571 8.88 4.38 -33.67
CA PRO A 571 8.73 2.92 -33.71
C PRO A 571 7.52 2.42 -32.94
N PHE A 572 7.11 3.14 -31.87
CA PHE A 572 5.94 2.80 -31.07
C PHE A 572 4.64 2.95 -31.86
N HIS A 573 4.43 4.10 -32.48
CA HIS A 573 3.23 4.40 -33.30
C HIS A 573 3.08 3.40 -34.45
N LYS A 574 4.15 3.12 -35.17
CA LYS A 574 4.16 2.08 -36.22
C LYS A 574 3.65 0.73 -35.67
N LYS A 575 4.11 0.33 -34.47
CA LYS A 575 3.66 -0.91 -33.86
C LYS A 575 2.19 -0.87 -33.45
N VAL A 576 1.71 0.28 -33.00
CA VAL A 576 0.29 0.51 -32.69
C VAL A 576 -0.57 0.31 -33.95
N GLU A 577 -0.18 0.88 -35.10
CA GLU A 577 -0.89 0.71 -36.36
C GLU A 577 -0.92 -0.75 -36.83
N GLU A 578 0.21 -1.46 -36.72
CA GLU A 578 0.29 -2.90 -37.04
C GLU A 578 -0.74 -3.70 -36.20
N VAL A 579 -0.76 -3.48 -34.88
CA VAL A 579 -1.65 -4.19 -33.97
C VAL A 579 -3.12 -3.81 -34.15
N LEU A 580 -3.44 -2.56 -34.51
CA LEU A 580 -4.80 -2.13 -34.81
C LEU A 580 -5.35 -2.78 -36.08
N ASN A 581 -4.51 -3.01 -37.07
CA ASN A 581 -4.88 -3.64 -38.34
C ASN A 581 -4.97 -5.17 -38.28
N ASP A 582 -4.40 -5.78 -37.25
CA ASP A 582 -4.58 -7.21 -36.97
C ASP A 582 -6.04 -7.51 -36.61
N LYS A 583 -6.59 -8.61 -37.11
CA LYS A 583 -7.96 -9.05 -36.84
C LYS A 583 -8.07 -9.99 -35.62
N GLU A 584 -6.95 -10.34 -35.01
CA GLU A 584 -6.93 -11.25 -33.85
C GLU A 584 -7.52 -10.56 -32.60
N TYR A 585 -8.51 -11.23 -31.97
CA TYR A 585 -9.08 -10.84 -30.70
C TYR A 585 -8.52 -11.73 -29.58
N SER A 586 -8.41 -11.20 -28.39
CA SER A 586 -7.98 -12.01 -27.25
C SER A 586 -9.14 -12.90 -26.78
N HIS A 587 -9.07 -14.18 -27.13
CA HIS A 587 -9.98 -15.20 -26.62
C HIS A 587 -9.27 -16.03 -25.55
N VAL A 588 -9.67 -15.88 -24.30
CA VAL A 588 -9.16 -16.71 -23.20
C VAL A 588 -10.21 -17.76 -22.88
N SER A 589 -9.83 -19.01 -23.02
CA SER A 589 -10.68 -20.18 -22.76
C SER A 589 -9.81 -21.33 -22.25
N ARG A 590 -10.25 -21.97 -21.18
CA ARG A 590 -9.59 -23.15 -20.61
C ARG A 590 -10.62 -24.22 -20.29
N ASP A 591 -10.44 -25.42 -20.83
CA ASP A 591 -11.22 -26.59 -20.51
C ASP A 591 -10.81 -27.08 -19.10
N LEU A 592 -11.80 -27.34 -18.24
CA LEU A 592 -11.59 -27.79 -16.87
C LEU A 592 -11.96 -29.29 -16.73
N GLY A 593 -12.56 -29.90 -17.76
CA GLY A 593 -13.09 -31.26 -17.78
C GLY A 593 -14.60 -31.29 -17.58
N ASN A 594 -15.13 -32.47 -17.31
CA ASN A 594 -16.58 -32.69 -17.19
C ASN A 594 -17.02 -32.75 -15.72
N ASP A 595 -18.22 -32.25 -15.44
CA ASP A 595 -18.85 -32.41 -14.12
C ASP A 595 -19.09 -33.91 -13.84
N PRO A 596 -18.56 -34.47 -12.75
CA PRO A 596 -18.72 -35.88 -12.42
C PRO A 596 -20.17 -36.27 -12.11
N THR A 597 -21.09 -35.33 -11.89
CA THR A 597 -22.47 -35.56 -11.51
C THR A 597 -23.38 -35.83 -12.74
N ASP A 598 -23.18 -35.05 -13.82
CA ASP A 598 -24.05 -35.07 -15.00
C ASP A 598 -23.30 -35.23 -16.33
N GLY A 599 -21.95 -35.24 -16.29
CA GLY A 599 -21.08 -35.39 -17.46
C GLY A 599 -20.97 -34.16 -18.35
N GLU A 600 -21.60 -33.03 -17.99
CA GLU A 600 -21.58 -31.83 -18.81
C GLU A 600 -20.19 -31.17 -18.77
N PRO A 601 -19.67 -30.65 -19.92
CA PRO A 601 -18.37 -30.02 -20.00
C PRO A 601 -18.35 -28.66 -19.23
N ILE A 602 -17.25 -28.41 -18.54
CA ILE A 602 -17.01 -27.16 -17.80
C ILE A 602 -15.81 -26.42 -18.39
N VAL A 603 -16.04 -25.20 -18.85
CA VAL A 603 -15.02 -24.37 -19.50
C VAL A 603 -14.96 -23.01 -18.84
N ALA A 604 -13.77 -22.60 -18.42
CA ALA A 604 -13.52 -21.25 -17.95
C ALA A 604 -13.25 -20.32 -19.14
N LYS A 605 -13.93 -19.18 -19.21
CA LYS A 605 -13.88 -18.26 -20.35
C LYS A 605 -13.85 -16.80 -19.88
N PHE A 606 -13.29 -15.95 -20.72
CA PHE A 606 -13.40 -14.49 -20.57
C PHE A 606 -14.39 -13.93 -21.59
N GLY A 607 -15.37 -13.16 -21.13
CA GLY A 607 -16.40 -12.55 -21.97
C GLY A 607 -16.59 -11.06 -21.72
N GLN A 608 -17.54 -10.46 -22.42
CA GLN A 608 -17.84 -9.02 -22.36
C GLN A 608 -18.13 -8.50 -20.93
N TYR A 609 -18.63 -9.38 -20.04
CA TYR A 609 -18.96 -9.04 -18.66
C TYR A 609 -17.91 -9.51 -17.63
N GLY A 610 -16.75 -9.98 -18.11
CA GLY A 610 -15.66 -10.49 -17.29
C GLY A 610 -15.51 -12.02 -17.33
N PRO A 611 -14.69 -12.61 -16.43
CA PRO A 611 -14.43 -14.03 -16.40
C PRO A 611 -15.64 -14.80 -15.89
N TYR A 612 -15.93 -15.93 -16.53
CA TYR A 612 -17.05 -16.80 -16.19
C TYR A 612 -16.73 -18.27 -16.47
N ILE A 613 -17.45 -19.16 -15.80
CA ILE A 613 -17.49 -20.58 -16.08
C ILE A 613 -18.74 -20.88 -16.89
N GLN A 614 -18.59 -21.60 -17.97
CA GLN A 614 -19.67 -22.19 -18.72
C GLN A 614 -19.75 -23.68 -18.40
N LYS A 615 -20.92 -24.18 -18.03
CA LYS A 615 -21.24 -25.58 -17.90
C LYS A 615 -22.25 -25.97 -18.98
N GLY A 616 -21.98 -27.05 -19.71
CA GLY A 616 -22.84 -27.58 -20.77
C GLY A 616 -22.74 -26.84 -22.10
N GLU A 617 -23.41 -27.40 -23.11
CA GLU A 617 -23.46 -26.90 -24.49
C GLU A 617 -24.90 -26.71 -24.96
N GLY A 618 -25.09 -25.99 -26.09
CA GLY A 618 -26.40 -25.74 -26.71
C GLY A 618 -27.34 -25.00 -25.76
N ASP A 619 -28.57 -25.53 -25.63
CA ASP A 619 -29.64 -24.92 -24.82
C ASP A 619 -29.50 -25.23 -23.32
N LYS A 620 -28.59 -26.16 -22.94
CA LYS A 620 -28.31 -26.48 -21.52
C LYS A 620 -27.25 -25.61 -20.86
N ARG A 621 -26.73 -24.60 -21.54
CA ARG A 621 -25.67 -23.75 -21.02
C ARG A 621 -26.07 -23.06 -19.74
N GLN A 622 -25.24 -23.24 -18.71
CA GLN A 622 -25.30 -22.48 -17.46
C GLN A 622 -24.04 -21.64 -17.32
N TYR A 623 -24.15 -20.52 -16.64
CA TYR A 623 -23.04 -19.57 -16.46
C TYR A 623 -22.91 -19.17 -15.00
N ALA A 624 -21.67 -19.15 -14.53
CA ALA A 624 -21.32 -18.64 -13.21
C ALA A 624 -20.09 -17.70 -13.30
N HIS A 625 -20.12 -16.57 -12.61
CA HIS A 625 -18.96 -15.67 -12.57
C HIS A 625 -17.91 -16.16 -11.60
N LEU A 626 -16.63 -15.97 -11.96
CA LEU A 626 -15.53 -16.21 -11.04
C LEU A 626 -15.63 -15.24 -9.84
N ALA A 627 -15.26 -15.75 -8.68
CA ALA A 627 -15.16 -14.89 -7.49
C ALA A 627 -13.91 -13.97 -7.57
N PRO A 628 -13.92 -12.82 -6.91
CA PRO A 628 -12.74 -11.97 -6.82
C PRO A 628 -11.51 -12.75 -6.34
N GLY A 629 -10.40 -12.64 -7.06
CA GLY A 629 -9.16 -13.37 -6.79
C GLY A 629 -9.09 -14.80 -7.28
N GLN A 630 -10.16 -15.31 -7.96
CA GLN A 630 -10.10 -16.54 -8.77
C GLN A 630 -9.65 -16.18 -10.19
N LEU A 631 -8.80 -17.01 -10.77
CA LEU A 631 -8.22 -16.82 -12.09
C LEU A 631 -8.56 -18.00 -13.00
N ILE A 632 -8.78 -17.73 -14.30
CA ILE A 632 -9.01 -18.78 -15.30
C ILE A 632 -7.82 -19.75 -15.32
N GLU A 633 -6.60 -19.24 -15.15
CA GLU A 633 -5.38 -20.07 -15.16
C GLU A 633 -5.30 -21.10 -14.03
N SER A 634 -5.88 -20.80 -12.86
CA SER A 634 -5.68 -21.58 -11.65
C SER A 634 -6.94 -22.22 -11.07
N ILE A 635 -8.14 -21.83 -11.55
CA ILE A 635 -9.38 -22.42 -11.03
C ILE A 635 -9.42 -23.92 -11.30
N THR A 636 -9.75 -24.70 -10.28
CA THR A 636 -9.90 -26.15 -10.42
C THR A 636 -11.31 -26.52 -10.87
N LEU A 637 -11.50 -27.72 -11.41
CA LEU A 637 -12.83 -28.25 -11.74
C LEU A 637 -13.75 -28.26 -10.51
N VAL A 638 -13.21 -28.66 -9.36
CA VAL A 638 -13.96 -28.68 -8.09
C VAL A 638 -14.45 -27.30 -7.69
N ASP A 639 -13.59 -26.28 -7.80
CA ASP A 639 -13.97 -24.91 -7.46
C ASP A 639 -14.95 -24.32 -8.48
N ALA A 640 -14.80 -24.67 -9.75
CA ALA A 640 -15.75 -24.26 -10.80
C ALA A 640 -17.15 -24.84 -10.55
N ILE A 641 -17.26 -26.12 -10.18
CA ILE A 641 -18.52 -26.74 -9.83
C ILE A 641 -19.19 -26.02 -8.64
N LYS A 642 -18.43 -25.69 -7.61
CA LYS A 642 -18.95 -24.96 -6.44
C LYS A 642 -19.62 -23.63 -6.80
N LEU A 643 -19.20 -22.96 -7.88
CA LEU A 643 -19.81 -21.69 -8.32
C LEU A 643 -21.26 -21.88 -8.79
N PHE A 644 -21.64 -23.07 -9.28
CA PHE A 644 -23.00 -23.41 -9.69
C PHE A 644 -23.89 -23.80 -8.53
N LEU A 645 -23.35 -24.06 -7.34
CA LEU A 645 -24.12 -24.36 -6.14
C LEU A 645 -24.79 -23.12 -5.53
N LEU A 646 -24.46 -21.94 -6.00
CA LEU A 646 -25.08 -20.68 -5.60
C LEU A 646 -25.87 -20.08 -6.80
N PRO A 647 -27.04 -19.47 -6.54
CA PRO A 647 -27.71 -19.24 -5.26
C PRO A 647 -28.27 -20.53 -4.65
N LYS A 648 -28.10 -20.71 -3.31
CA LYS A 648 -28.59 -21.87 -2.57
C LYS A 648 -29.80 -21.48 -1.72
N THR A 649 -30.93 -22.13 -1.89
CA THR A 649 -32.06 -22.03 -0.95
C THR A 649 -31.68 -22.79 0.32
N VAL A 650 -31.51 -22.10 1.44
CA VAL A 650 -31.12 -22.70 2.73
C VAL A 650 -32.33 -23.25 3.47
N GLY A 651 -33.48 -22.59 3.34
CA GLY A 651 -34.73 -22.97 3.98
C GLY A 651 -35.74 -21.82 3.93
N GLN A 652 -36.76 -21.90 4.77
CA GLN A 652 -37.78 -20.85 4.90
C GLN A 652 -37.84 -20.30 6.31
N TYR A 653 -38.12 -19.03 6.43
CA TYR A 653 -38.41 -18.34 7.69
C TYR A 653 -39.62 -17.44 7.50
N ASN A 654 -40.63 -17.62 8.36
CA ASN A 654 -41.94 -16.92 8.26
C ASN A 654 -42.60 -17.07 6.85
N GLY A 655 -42.46 -18.24 6.22
CA GLY A 655 -43.04 -18.53 4.90
C GLY A 655 -42.31 -17.88 3.73
N ILE A 656 -41.13 -17.27 3.95
CA ILE A 656 -40.29 -16.64 2.93
C ILE A 656 -39.00 -17.43 2.78
N ASP A 657 -38.64 -17.75 1.54
CA ASP A 657 -37.37 -18.44 1.24
C ASP A 657 -36.16 -17.59 1.62
N ILE A 658 -35.20 -18.22 2.27
CA ILE A 658 -33.87 -17.67 2.50
C ILE A 658 -32.92 -18.25 1.45
N ILE A 659 -32.40 -17.36 0.60
CA ILE A 659 -31.46 -17.73 -0.45
C ILE A 659 -30.09 -17.18 -0.12
N ALA A 660 -29.12 -18.05 0.15
CA ALA A 660 -27.74 -17.68 0.32
C ALA A 660 -27.05 -17.55 -1.03
N THR A 661 -26.35 -16.44 -1.23
CA THR A 661 -25.66 -16.13 -2.49
C THR A 661 -24.47 -15.20 -2.28
N LYS A 662 -23.70 -14.97 -3.33
CA LYS A 662 -22.54 -14.08 -3.31
C LYS A 662 -22.73 -12.94 -4.30
N GLY A 663 -22.49 -11.70 -3.86
CA GLY A 663 -22.58 -10.51 -4.68
C GLY A 663 -21.28 -9.69 -4.71
N ARG A 664 -21.31 -8.56 -5.39
CA ARG A 664 -20.16 -7.65 -5.53
C ARG A 664 -19.55 -7.21 -4.19
N PHE A 665 -20.36 -7.15 -3.14
CA PHE A 665 -19.94 -6.70 -1.81
C PHE A 665 -19.69 -7.85 -0.82
N GLY A 666 -19.66 -9.11 -1.30
CA GLY A 666 -19.46 -10.31 -0.51
C GLY A 666 -20.70 -11.20 -0.42
N PRO A 667 -20.66 -12.26 0.43
CA PRO A 667 -21.78 -13.16 0.62
C PRO A 667 -22.94 -12.48 1.34
N TYR A 668 -24.19 -12.80 0.91
CA TYR A 668 -25.39 -12.25 1.50
C TYR A 668 -26.57 -13.22 1.39
N LEU A 669 -27.56 -12.99 2.23
CA LEU A 669 -28.85 -13.67 2.20
C LEU A 669 -29.86 -12.78 1.47
N LYS A 670 -30.61 -13.36 0.53
CA LYS A 670 -31.81 -12.75 -0.01
C LYS A 670 -33.00 -13.30 0.77
N TYR A 671 -33.76 -12.40 1.42
CA TYR A 671 -34.95 -12.73 2.20
C TYR A 671 -36.08 -11.80 1.78
N GLY A 672 -37.00 -12.29 0.98
CA GLY A 672 -37.97 -11.47 0.28
C GLY A 672 -37.29 -10.41 -0.60
N ASP A 673 -37.68 -9.15 -0.40
CA ASP A 673 -37.07 -7.99 -1.10
C ASP A 673 -35.81 -7.46 -0.42
N LYS A 674 -35.36 -8.06 0.70
CA LYS A 674 -34.22 -7.57 1.48
C LYS A 674 -32.97 -8.40 1.17
N ASN A 675 -31.82 -7.71 1.08
CA ASN A 675 -30.50 -8.33 1.02
C ASN A 675 -29.78 -8.08 2.36
N VAL A 676 -29.42 -9.14 3.04
CA VAL A 676 -28.77 -9.11 4.36
C VAL A 676 -27.37 -9.69 4.22
N SER A 677 -26.33 -8.85 4.48
CA SER A 677 -24.93 -9.31 4.37
C SER A 677 -24.61 -10.39 5.40
N LEU A 678 -23.97 -11.47 4.98
CA LEU A 678 -23.41 -12.46 5.90
C LEU A 678 -22.17 -11.87 6.61
N PRO A 679 -21.95 -12.23 7.88
CA PRO A 679 -20.74 -11.86 8.61
C PRO A 679 -19.46 -12.35 7.90
N ARG A 680 -18.35 -11.64 8.12
CA ARG A 680 -17.05 -12.07 7.60
C ARG A 680 -16.70 -13.48 8.10
N GLY A 681 -16.23 -14.34 7.20
CA GLY A 681 -15.85 -15.72 7.50
C GLY A 681 -16.99 -16.74 7.43
N LYS A 682 -18.23 -16.33 7.12
CA LYS A 682 -19.34 -17.26 6.84
C LYS A 682 -19.43 -17.55 5.34
N ASP A 683 -19.40 -18.84 5.00
CA ASP A 683 -19.52 -19.31 3.62
C ASP A 683 -21.01 -19.55 3.30
N PRO A 684 -21.58 -18.93 2.25
CA PRO A 684 -22.97 -19.13 1.85
C PRO A 684 -23.31 -20.59 1.45
N LEU A 685 -22.31 -21.42 1.16
CA LEU A 685 -22.52 -22.84 0.85
C LEU A 685 -22.79 -23.70 2.08
N THR A 686 -22.16 -23.34 3.22
CA THR A 686 -22.19 -24.15 4.45
C THR A 686 -23.08 -23.56 5.54
N VAL A 687 -23.54 -22.32 5.36
CA VAL A 687 -24.40 -21.64 6.35
C VAL A 687 -25.68 -22.44 6.60
N THR A 688 -26.05 -22.62 7.88
CA THR A 688 -27.24 -23.32 8.30
C THR A 688 -28.45 -22.39 8.35
N LEU A 689 -29.67 -22.98 8.39
CA LEU A 689 -30.91 -22.21 8.48
C LEU A 689 -30.95 -21.34 9.75
N ASP A 690 -30.56 -21.90 10.90
CA ASP A 690 -30.55 -21.20 12.17
C ASP A 690 -29.58 -20.01 12.16
N GLU A 691 -28.42 -20.20 11.57
CA GLU A 691 -27.44 -19.09 11.39
C GLU A 691 -27.99 -18.00 10.46
N CYS A 692 -28.71 -18.36 9.41
CA CYS A 692 -29.34 -17.40 8.51
C CYS A 692 -30.44 -16.61 9.24
N ILE A 693 -31.27 -17.26 10.02
CA ILE A 693 -32.33 -16.64 10.81
C ILE A 693 -31.73 -15.65 11.80
N ALA A 694 -30.72 -16.07 12.57
CA ALA A 694 -30.03 -15.18 13.51
C ALA A 694 -29.44 -13.94 12.85
N VAL A 695 -28.87 -14.06 11.65
CA VAL A 695 -28.32 -12.92 10.90
C VAL A 695 -29.44 -11.99 10.39
N ILE A 696 -30.57 -12.54 9.97
CA ILE A 696 -31.74 -11.76 9.53
C ILE A 696 -32.36 -10.99 10.70
N GLU A 697 -32.53 -11.65 11.87
CA GLU A 697 -33.07 -11.03 13.08
C GLU A 697 -32.15 -9.93 13.62
N ALA A 698 -30.85 -10.18 13.75
CA ALA A 698 -29.87 -9.18 14.15
C ALA A 698 -29.80 -7.96 13.20
N ASN A 699 -30.10 -8.17 11.92
CA ASN A 699 -30.16 -7.09 10.94
C ASN A 699 -31.49 -6.31 11.05
N ALA A 700 -32.59 -6.98 11.38
CA ALA A 700 -33.89 -6.37 11.64
C ALA A 700 -33.84 -5.52 12.92
N GLU A 701 -33.21 -6.01 13.97
CA GLU A 701 -32.96 -5.24 15.22
C GLU A 701 -32.12 -4.00 14.96
N LYS A 702 -31.04 -4.10 14.17
CA LYS A 702 -30.21 -2.95 13.76
C LYS A 702 -30.95 -1.98 12.86
N ALA A 703 -31.89 -2.44 12.07
CA ALA A 703 -32.76 -1.58 11.23
C ALA A 703 -33.84 -0.86 12.07
N ASN A 704 -34.27 -1.46 13.16
CA ASN A 704 -35.20 -0.89 14.12
C ASN A 704 -34.50 -0.01 15.17
N ALA A 705 -33.21 -0.02 15.27
CA ALA A 705 -32.39 0.78 16.19
C ALA A 705 -32.17 2.23 15.74
N ASN A 706 -33.18 2.86 15.15
CA ASN A 706 -33.38 4.30 15.32
C ASN A 706 -34.03 4.47 16.70
N THR A 707 -33.21 4.50 17.74
CA THR A 707 -33.71 4.66 19.12
C THR A 707 -34.28 6.05 19.21
N VAL A 708 -35.59 6.15 19.45
CA VAL A 708 -36.23 7.44 19.80
C VAL A 708 -35.72 7.81 21.20
N LEU A 709 -34.86 8.83 21.26
CA LEU A 709 -34.29 9.32 22.52
C LEU A 709 -35.29 10.19 23.29
N ALA A 710 -36.12 10.95 22.60
CA ALA A 710 -37.22 11.71 23.14
C ALA A 710 -38.35 11.83 22.10
N ASP A 711 -39.61 11.79 22.55
CA ASP A 711 -40.83 11.94 21.76
C ASP A 711 -41.72 13.01 22.32
N TYR A 712 -41.84 14.15 21.63
CA TYR A 712 -42.68 15.28 21.99
C TYR A 712 -43.96 15.20 21.17
N THR A 713 -44.92 14.36 21.61
CA THR A 713 -46.12 13.98 20.90
C THR A 713 -47.04 15.16 20.58
N GLU A 714 -47.09 16.23 21.40
CA GLU A 714 -47.89 17.41 21.18
C GLU A 714 -47.40 18.28 20.00
N SER A 715 -46.10 18.31 19.78
CA SER A 715 -45.47 19.04 18.65
C SER A 715 -45.09 18.16 17.47
N GLY A 716 -45.24 16.84 17.59
CA GLY A 716 -44.86 15.88 16.55
C GLY A 716 -43.33 15.80 16.31
N ILE A 717 -42.53 16.22 17.30
CA ILE A 717 -41.07 16.22 17.20
C ILE A 717 -40.50 14.99 17.92
N GLN A 718 -39.67 14.23 17.20
CA GLN A 718 -38.91 13.11 17.72
C GLN A 718 -37.41 13.38 17.67
N VAL A 719 -36.70 13.12 18.74
CA VAL A 719 -35.23 13.07 18.79
C VAL A 719 -34.82 11.63 18.54
N ILE A 720 -34.15 11.38 17.44
CA ILE A 720 -33.82 10.03 16.99
C ILE A 720 -32.30 9.88 16.90
N ASP A 721 -31.76 8.85 17.56
CA ASP A 721 -30.36 8.46 17.36
C ASP A 721 -30.23 7.65 16.05
N GLY A 722 -29.65 8.25 15.04
CA GLY A 722 -29.52 7.68 13.72
C GLY A 722 -28.08 7.26 13.38
N ARG A 723 -27.94 6.48 12.32
CA ARG A 723 -26.63 5.93 11.82
C ARG A 723 -25.52 6.98 11.66
N TYR A 724 -25.87 8.25 11.48
CA TYR A 724 -24.94 9.37 11.27
C TYR A 724 -24.94 10.36 12.43
N GLY A 725 -25.44 9.92 13.59
CA GLY A 725 -25.62 10.72 14.79
C GLY A 725 -27.05 11.19 14.99
N PRO A 726 -27.37 11.79 16.15
CA PRO A 726 -28.70 12.18 16.54
C PRO A 726 -29.25 13.31 15.65
N TYR A 727 -30.56 13.23 15.35
CA TYR A 727 -31.29 14.21 14.55
C TYR A 727 -32.73 14.37 15.04
N LEU A 728 -33.35 15.53 14.71
CA LEU A 728 -34.76 15.78 14.97
C LEU A 728 -35.60 15.36 13.77
N LYS A 729 -36.75 14.76 14.02
CA LYS A 729 -37.73 14.42 13.01
C LYS A 729 -39.07 15.08 13.33
N GLN A 730 -39.64 15.84 12.36
CA GLN A 730 -40.96 16.45 12.45
C GLN A 730 -41.64 16.41 11.07
N ASP A 731 -42.88 16.03 10.99
CA ASP A 731 -43.70 15.98 9.73
C ASP A 731 -42.99 15.22 8.59
N GLY A 732 -42.32 14.12 8.91
CA GLY A 732 -41.60 13.31 7.91
C GLY A 732 -40.28 13.90 7.41
N LYS A 733 -39.84 15.06 7.91
CA LYS A 733 -38.61 15.74 7.58
C LYS A 733 -37.58 15.54 8.71
N ASN A 734 -36.30 15.46 8.33
CA ASN A 734 -35.19 15.30 9.27
C ASN A 734 -34.39 16.61 9.37
N TYR A 735 -34.06 17.01 10.58
CA TYR A 735 -33.29 18.22 10.88
C TYR A 735 -32.03 17.85 11.68
N LYS A 736 -30.92 18.46 11.33
CA LYS A 736 -29.64 18.16 11.95
C LYS A 736 -29.47 18.91 13.26
N ILE A 737 -29.13 18.19 14.33
CA ILE A 737 -28.75 18.80 15.60
C ILE A 737 -27.36 19.44 15.47
N PRO A 738 -27.13 20.69 15.90
CA PRO A 738 -25.84 21.34 15.86
C PRO A 738 -24.79 20.57 16.63
N LYS A 739 -23.52 20.55 16.15
CA LYS A 739 -22.42 19.90 16.85
C LYS A 739 -22.15 20.55 18.20
N GLY A 740 -22.05 19.73 19.26
CA GLY A 740 -21.80 20.21 20.62
C GLY A 740 -23.07 20.41 21.46
N THR A 741 -24.25 20.13 20.90
CA THR A 741 -25.51 20.14 21.66
C THR A 741 -25.61 18.87 22.50
N ASP A 742 -25.84 19.00 23.78
CA ASP A 742 -26.16 17.85 24.67
C ASP A 742 -27.57 17.32 24.32
N VAL A 743 -27.60 16.16 23.67
CA VAL A 743 -28.81 15.55 23.14
C VAL A 743 -29.75 15.06 24.29
N ALA A 744 -29.15 14.68 25.41
CA ALA A 744 -29.91 14.22 26.61
C ALA A 744 -30.62 15.37 27.34
N ALA A 745 -30.16 16.61 27.13
CA ALA A 745 -30.73 17.82 27.75
C ALA A 745 -31.60 18.63 26.75
N LEU A 746 -31.97 18.09 25.61
CA LEU A 746 -32.83 18.76 24.62
C LEU A 746 -34.28 18.80 25.14
N THR A 747 -34.80 20.00 25.37
CA THR A 747 -36.23 20.24 25.66
C THR A 747 -37.00 20.46 24.35
N GLU A 748 -38.32 20.33 24.41
CA GLU A 748 -39.22 20.56 23.26
C GLU A 748 -39.01 21.94 22.65
N GLU A 749 -38.85 22.98 23.48
CA GLU A 749 -38.64 24.37 23.07
C GLU A 749 -37.32 24.51 22.26
N LYS A 750 -36.24 23.91 22.78
CA LYS A 750 -34.96 23.88 22.07
C LYS A 750 -35.01 23.09 20.77
N CYS A 751 -35.80 22.03 20.71
CA CYS A 751 -36.02 21.29 19.46
C CYS A 751 -36.77 22.16 18.42
N LYS A 752 -37.78 22.94 18.84
CA LYS A 752 -38.49 23.89 17.96
C LYS A 752 -37.55 24.99 17.43
N GLU A 753 -36.71 25.58 18.29
CA GLU A 753 -35.70 26.56 17.90
C GLU A 753 -34.71 26.01 16.86
N ILE A 754 -34.24 24.79 17.04
CA ILE A 754 -33.32 24.13 16.09
C ILE A 754 -34.01 23.87 14.75
N ILE A 755 -35.27 23.48 14.75
CA ILE A 755 -36.05 23.24 13.54
C ILE A 755 -36.32 24.55 12.77
N GLU A 756 -36.70 25.63 13.47
CA GLU A 756 -36.93 26.96 12.88
C GLU A 756 -35.64 27.56 12.30
N ALA A 757 -34.49 27.32 12.94
CA ALA A 757 -33.19 27.79 12.49
C ALA A 757 -32.56 26.94 11.38
N SER A 758 -33.14 25.79 11.02
CA SER A 758 -32.57 24.81 10.11
C SER A 758 -33.40 24.58 8.87
N GLU A 759 -32.78 24.57 7.66
CA GLU A 759 -33.41 24.00 6.49
C GLU A 759 -33.50 22.46 6.58
N PRO A 760 -34.62 21.84 6.20
CA PRO A 760 -34.75 20.38 6.25
C PRO A 760 -33.79 19.72 5.28
N THR A 761 -33.06 18.71 5.77
CA THR A 761 -32.11 17.91 4.94
C THR A 761 -32.91 17.21 3.81
N LYS A 762 -32.68 17.61 2.59
CA LYS A 762 -33.30 16.97 1.39
C LYS A 762 -32.85 15.50 1.35
N ARG A 763 -33.78 14.57 1.40
CA ARG A 763 -33.56 13.18 0.99
C ARG A 763 -33.04 13.19 -0.44
N THR A 764 -31.79 12.82 -0.68
CA THR A 764 -31.30 12.50 -2.02
C THR A 764 -32.11 11.30 -2.53
N ALA A 765 -33.11 11.55 -3.33
CA ALA A 765 -33.86 10.51 -4.01
C ALA A 765 -32.87 9.71 -4.87
N ARG A 766 -32.74 8.40 -4.59
CA ARG A 766 -32.07 7.46 -5.47
C ARG A 766 -32.66 7.62 -6.87
N ARG A 767 -31.88 8.19 -7.80
CA ARG A 767 -32.19 8.17 -9.22
C ARG A 767 -32.41 6.71 -9.64
N LYS A 768 -33.69 6.37 -9.93
CA LYS A 768 -34.00 5.14 -10.66
C LYS A 768 -33.39 5.30 -12.05
N PHE A 769 -32.38 4.50 -12.35
CA PHE A 769 -31.91 4.32 -13.71
C PHE A 769 -33.04 3.59 -14.48
N THR A 770 -33.81 4.31 -15.26
CA THR A 770 -34.65 3.73 -16.31
C THR A 770 -33.71 3.24 -17.42
N LYS A 771 -33.78 1.95 -17.72
CA LYS A 771 -33.20 1.36 -18.92
C LYS A 771 -33.78 2.05 -20.16
N LYS A 772 -32.89 2.55 -20.98
CA LYS A 772 -33.06 2.62 -22.45
C LYS A 772 -31.87 1.96 -23.10
#